data_67a82c340b678a56161d10f850d8f86d
#
_entry.id   67a82c340b678a56161d10f850d8f86d
#
_cell.length_a   1.000
_cell.length_b   1.000
_cell.length_c   1.000
_cell.angle_alpha   90.00
_cell.angle_beta   90.00
_cell.angle_gamma   90.00
#
_symmetry.space_group_name_H-M   'P 1'
#
loop_
_entity.id
_entity.type
_entity.pdbx_description
1 polymer ?
#
loop_
_entity_poly.entity_id
_entity_poly.type
_entity_poly.pdbx_seq_one_letter_code
_entity_poly.pdbx_strand_id
1 'polypeptide(L)'
;MRRLLRPALGAATAVLAVLATTASATPAVAADAAYDVLVFSKTAGFRHDSIAAGISAIQSLGSANNFTVTATEDASAFTTGNLAQYEAVVFLNTTGDVLNASQQTAFESYIGSGGGFVGVHSAADTEYGWSFYGNLVGAYFASHPSIQQANIKVENRAHPATAHLSPTWTRTEEWYNYQTNARSTARVLATVDESSYSGGSMGSDHPHSWCKTYSGGRSFYTGGGHSQSAYSETAFRSHLLGGIRYAAGRAKADCRPETGYTALYNGSTTGWAQTGPGSFSNSDATLTSSGGMGMYSYTTREYVNYSLKLDWRVPGDDNSGVVIGFPAGSTAQGALDNGYEVQIDATDSADRTTGAIYALQSADITARDAALNPPGEWNTFELLVEGERLQVFLNGSKINDYTNTNSARSMAGYIGIQNHGSGDDVSFRNIRIKDLGGTTPTGDITRQAESFSSASGVSALSKSGANGGQVLGNIESGDWAAYNSLDLTGTTSFRARVASAGSGGTIQVRTGSTTGTVLGSVTVPNTGSWTNFQNVTTTLSGVPSSTQNVYLTFTGSSGFLFDVDEFVLVKGTASTGTGPVKGLAGKCLDVRGGSSADGTQIQLYTCNGGAPQTWTVSGSTLRALGKCLDVSGGGTANGTKIQLWTCTGGAAQNWTYQSSDQSLRNPQSGKCLDVSGNNSADGTVVALWTCNGGNNQKWTLP
;
A
#
# COMPACT_ATOMS: atom_id res chain seq x y z
N MET A 1 82.71 39.92 -35.99
CA MET A 1 82.38 38.49 -35.99
C MET A 1 80.84 38.35 -35.87
N ARG A 2 80.23 38.11 -37.02
CA ARG A 2 78.79 38.02 -37.11
C ARG A 2 78.41 36.55 -37.06
N ARG A 3 77.57 36.08 -36.09
CA ARG A 3 76.89 34.79 -36.08
C ARG A 3 75.47 34.94 -36.57
N LEU A 4 75.16 34.22 -37.66
CA LEU A 4 73.83 34.13 -38.27
C LEU A 4 72.92 33.21 -37.43
N LEU A 5 71.74 33.71 -37.12
CA LEU A 5 70.63 32.91 -36.59
C LEU A 5 69.86 32.27 -37.74
N ARG A 6 69.64 30.97 -37.66
CA ARG A 6 68.69 30.22 -38.50
C ARG A 6 67.37 30.11 -37.77
N PRO A 7 66.15 30.25 -38.42
CA PRO A 7 64.92 29.99 -37.81
C PRO A 7 64.56 28.48 -37.88
N ALA A 8 64.06 27.92 -36.75
CA ALA A 8 63.55 26.57 -36.69
C ALA A 8 62.09 26.57 -37.13
N LEU A 9 61.75 25.77 -38.13
CA LEU A 9 60.34 25.46 -38.48
C LEU A 9 59.81 24.47 -37.43
N GLY A 10 58.79 24.88 -36.67
CA GLY A 10 57.96 24.00 -35.79
C GLY A 10 56.89 23.32 -36.60
N ALA A 11 56.92 21.99 -36.69
CA ALA A 11 55.84 21.18 -37.22
C ALA A 11 54.76 21.04 -36.15
N ALA A 12 53.54 21.59 -36.38
CA ALA A 12 52.39 21.39 -35.54
C ALA A 12 51.74 20.04 -35.89
N THR A 13 51.90 19.05 -35.01
CA THR A 13 51.12 17.78 -35.05
C THR A 13 49.73 18.01 -34.48
N ALA A 14 48.70 18.03 -35.32
CA ALA A 14 47.30 18.02 -34.91
C ALA A 14 46.95 16.61 -34.38
N VAL A 15 46.75 16.46 -33.08
CA VAL A 15 46.19 15.26 -32.46
C VAL A 15 44.68 15.33 -32.65
N LEU A 16 44.15 14.52 -33.58
CA LEU A 16 42.70 14.25 -33.66
C LEU A 16 42.32 13.38 -32.46
N ALA A 17 41.68 13.94 -31.46
CA ALA A 17 40.98 13.18 -30.40
C ALA A 17 39.70 12.59 -30.99
N VAL A 18 39.73 11.29 -31.31
CA VAL A 18 38.51 10.52 -31.60
C VAL A 18 37.81 10.30 -30.28
N LEU A 19 36.70 11.05 -30.03
CA LEU A 19 35.76 10.75 -28.97
C LEU A 19 35.02 9.46 -29.38
N ALA A 20 35.46 8.32 -28.86
CA ALA A 20 34.68 7.10 -28.90
C ALA A 20 33.50 7.29 -27.90
N THR A 21 32.33 7.60 -28.45
CA THR A 21 31.08 7.45 -27.67
C THR A 21 30.87 5.95 -27.47
N THR A 22 31.20 5.45 -26.30
CA THR A 22 30.72 4.12 -25.87
C THR A 22 29.21 4.22 -25.67
N ALA A 23 28.49 3.81 -26.70
CA ALA A 23 27.05 3.50 -26.52
C ALA A 23 27.01 2.34 -25.53
N SER A 24 26.52 2.58 -24.31
CA SER A 24 26.19 1.52 -23.39
C SER A 24 25.13 0.63 -24.06
N ALA A 25 25.56 -0.58 -24.43
CA ALA A 25 24.62 -1.58 -24.95
C ALA A 25 23.64 -1.88 -23.82
N THR A 26 22.36 -1.56 -24.03
CA THR A 26 21.28 -2.08 -23.16
C THR A 26 21.42 -3.60 -23.15
N PRO A 27 21.47 -4.23 -21.96
CA PRO A 27 21.52 -5.69 -21.88
C PRO A 27 20.32 -6.25 -22.65
N ALA A 28 20.59 -7.17 -23.58
CA ALA A 28 19.53 -7.85 -24.31
C ALA A 28 18.75 -8.70 -23.33
N VAL A 29 17.44 -8.46 -23.23
CA VAL A 29 16.52 -9.33 -22.48
C VAL A 29 16.72 -10.76 -22.99
N ALA A 30 16.89 -11.72 -22.09
CA ALA A 30 17.06 -13.12 -22.48
C ALA A 30 15.85 -13.58 -23.29
N ALA A 31 16.07 -14.27 -24.39
CA ALA A 31 14.99 -14.80 -25.21
C ALA A 31 14.17 -15.82 -24.42
N ASP A 32 12.83 -15.77 -24.56
CA ASP A 32 11.97 -16.79 -23.97
C ASP A 32 12.38 -18.20 -24.39
N ALA A 33 12.18 -19.20 -23.52
CA ALA A 33 12.26 -20.59 -23.94
C ALA A 33 11.19 -20.86 -25.02
N ALA A 34 11.47 -21.71 -26.00
CA ALA A 34 10.55 -22.03 -27.08
C ALA A 34 9.19 -22.50 -26.58
N TYR A 35 8.12 -22.14 -27.28
CA TYR A 35 6.74 -22.51 -26.95
C TYR A 35 5.82 -22.51 -28.18
N ASP A 36 4.66 -23.12 -28.04
CA ASP A 36 3.69 -23.28 -29.10
C ASP A 36 2.39 -22.52 -28.82
N VAL A 37 1.82 -21.90 -29.85
CA VAL A 37 0.61 -21.10 -29.80
C VAL A 37 -0.39 -21.58 -30.86
N LEU A 38 -1.61 -21.90 -30.43
CA LEU A 38 -2.74 -22.16 -31.32
C LEU A 38 -3.50 -20.85 -31.57
N VAL A 39 -3.66 -20.45 -32.83
CA VAL A 39 -4.51 -19.34 -33.23
C VAL A 39 -5.80 -19.89 -33.83
N PHE A 40 -6.90 -19.70 -33.12
CA PHE A 40 -8.24 -20.12 -33.53
C PHE A 40 -9.05 -18.92 -33.97
N SER A 41 -9.60 -18.99 -35.22
CA SER A 41 -10.30 -17.86 -35.85
C SER A 41 -11.62 -18.25 -36.53
N LYS A 42 -12.26 -19.33 -36.05
CA LYS A 42 -13.59 -19.74 -36.53
C LYS A 42 -14.64 -18.69 -36.16
N THR A 43 -15.54 -18.40 -37.13
CA THR A 43 -16.67 -17.50 -36.95
C THR A 43 -17.99 -18.23 -37.25
N ALA A 44 -18.99 -18.06 -36.37
CA ALA A 44 -20.38 -18.49 -36.61
C ALA A 44 -21.32 -17.27 -36.76
N GLY A 45 -20.82 -16.07 -36.50
CA GLY A 45 -21.44 -14.78 -36.70
C GLY A 45 -20.69 -13.95 -37.75
N PHE A 46 -20.49 -12.64 -37.47
CA PHE A 46 -19.78 -11.73 -38.34
C PHE A 46 -18.30 -12.14 -38.51
N ARG A 47 -17.82 -12.12 -39.76
CA ARG A 47 -16.40 -12.45 -40.02
C ARG A 47 -15.62 -11.18 -40.34
N HIS A 48 -14.65 -10.87 -39.49
CA HIS A 48 -13.76 -9.75 -39.70
C HIS A 48 -12.77 -10.01 -40.83
N ASP A 49 -12.57 -9.03 -41.70
CA ASP A 49 -11.62 -9.09 -42.83
C ASP A 49 -10.15 -9.02 -42.35
N SER A 50 -9.94 -8.61 -41.11
CA SER A 50 -8.63 -8.51 -40.46
C SER A 50 -8.05 -9.84 -39.96
N ILE A 51 -8.82 -10.94 -39.97
CA ILE A 51 -8.37 -12.27 -39.50
C ILE A 51 -7.06 -12.69 -40.17
N ALA A 52 -6.95 -12.58 -41.50
CA ALA A 52 -5.76 -12.99 -42.26
C ALA A 52 -4.52 -12.13 -41.86
N ALA A 53 -4.72 -10.82 -41.70
CA ALA A 53 -3.66 -9.91 -41.24
C ALA A 53 -3.21 -10.24 -39.79
N GLY A 54 -4.17 -10.57 -38.92
CA GLY A 54 -3.89 -10.98 -37.55
C GLY A 54 -3.09 -12.27 -37.44
N ILE A 55 -3.48 -13.30 -38.23
CA ILE A 55 -2.71 -14.56 -38.31
C ILE A 55 -1.27 -14.29 -38.77
N SER A 56 -1.09 -13.54 -39.86
CA SER A 56 0.24 -13.21 -40.41
C SER A 56 1.08 -12.41 -39.40
N ALA A 57 0.48 -11.48 -38.67
CA ALA A 57 1.19 -10.71 -37.65
C ALA A 57 1.65 -11.61 -36.50
N ILE A 58 0.78 -12.51 -35.97
CA ILE A 58 1.13 -13.40 -34.88
C ILE A 58 2.20 -14.42 -35.32
N GLN A 59 2.15 -14.94 -36.55
CA GLN A 59 3.19 -15.79 -37.12
C GLN A 59 4.54 -15.06 -37.23
N SER A 60 4.51 -13.80 -37.67
CA SER A 60 5.72 -12.95 -37.71
C SER A 60 6.29 -12.68 -36.32
N LEU A 61 5.41 -12.46 -35.32
CA LEU A 61 5.83 -12.32 -33.92
C LEU A 61 6.44 -13.63 -33.39
N GLY A 62 5.87 -14.79 -33.73
CA GLY A 62 6.41 -16.10 -33.38
C GLY A 62 7.82 -16.29 -33.89
N SER A 63 8.03 -16.05 -35.18
CA SER A 63 9.34 -16.18 -35.83
C SER A 63 10.42 -15.26 -35.21
N ALA A 64 10.00 -14.09 -34.68
CA ALA A 64 10.92 -13.14 -34.07
C ALA A 64 11.14 -13.35 -32.56
N ASN A 65 10.27 -14.13 -31.89
CA ASN A 65 10.23 -14.26 -30.42
C ASN A 65 10.17 -15.70 -29.92
N ASN A 66 10.73 -16.63 -30.69
CA ASN A 66 10.94 -18.01 -30.33
C ASN A 66 9.67 -18.82 -29.98
N PHE A 67 8.56 -18.60 -30.70
CA PHE A 67 7.38 -19.46 -30.61
C PHE A 67 6.83 -19.88 -31.97
N THR A 68 6.25 -21.09 -32.00
CA THR A 68 5.61 -21.65 -33.21
C THR A 68 4.12 -21.31 -33.19
N VAL A 69 3.55 -21.05 -34.35
CA VAL A 69 2.13 -20.70 -34.52
C VAL A 69 1.42 -21.70 -35.40
N THR A 70 0.42 -22.39 -34.86
CA THR A 70 -0.54 -23.19 -35.61
C THR A 70 -1.85 -22.40 -35.74
N ALA A 71 -2.27 -22.04 -36.93
CA ALA A 71 -3.52 -21.34 -37.17
C ALA A 71 -4.59 -22.31 -37.72
N THR A 72 -5.81 -22.24 -37.19
CA THR A 72 -6.93 -23.08 -37.64
C THR A 72 -8.29 -22.41 -37.44
N GLU A 73 -9.26 -22.78 -38.27
CA GLU A 73 -10.70 -22.53 -38.07
C GLU A 73 -11.45 -23.83 -37.73
N ASP A 74 -10.74 -24.95 -37.74
CA ASP A 74 -11.33 -26.27 -37.44
C ASP A 74 -11.44 -26.49 -35.95
N ALA A 75 -12.67 -26.48 -35.42
CA ALA A 75 -12.95 -26.73 -34.03
C ALA A 75 -12.61 -28.20 -33.57
N SER A 76 -12.37 -29.13 -34.50
CA SER A 76 -11.91 -30.46 -34.17
C SER A 76 -10.52 -30.46 -33.51
N ALA A 77 -9.77 -29.38 -33.64
CA ALA A 77 -8.51 -29.17 -32.92
C ALA A 77 -8.69 -29.07 -31.38
N PHE A 78 -9.90 -28.83 -30.89
CA PHE A 78 -10.18 -28.72 -29.47
C PHE A 78 -10.42 -30.11 -28.85
N THR A 79 -9.33 -30.85 -28.71
CA THR A 79 -9.25 -32.08 -27.94
C THR A 79 -8.20 -31.95 -26.86
N THR A 80 -8.34 -32.67 -25.74
CA THR A 80 -7.40 -32.60 -24.63
C THR A 80 -5.96 -32.90 -25.08
N GLY A 81 -5.78 -33.93 -25.95
CA GLY A 81 -4.46 -34.31 -26.45
C GLY A 81 -3.81 -33.28 -27.37
N ASN A 82 -4.61 -32.61 -28.21
CA ASN A 82 -4.06 -31.55 -29.08
C ASN A 82 -3.79 -30.25 -28.31
N LEU A 83 -4.72 -29.82 -27.46
CA LEU A 83 -4.55 -28.57 -26.69
C LEU A 83 -3.35 -28.62 -25.73
N ALA A 84 -3.01 -29.81 -25.20
CA ALA A 84 -1.84 -30.02 -24.31
C ALA A 84 -0.49 -29.69 -24.98
N GLN A 85 -0.44 -29.49 -26.29
CA GLN A 85 0.78 -29.12 -27.01
C GLN A 85 1.04 -27.61 -27.04
N TYR A 86 0.08 -26.78 -26.59
CA TYR A 86 0.17 -25.33 -26.70
C TYR A 86 0.21 -24.66 -25.33
N GLU A 87 1.12 -23.73 -25.14
CA GLU A 87 1.16 -22.89 -23.93
C GLU A 87 0.10 -21.80 -23.95
N ALA A 88 -0.34 -21.35 -25.13
CA ALA A 88 -1.43 -20.38 -25.27
C ALA A 88 -2.36 -20.69 -26.46
N VAL A 89 -3.65 -20.43 -26.28
CA VAL A 89 -4.67 -20.45 -27.32
C VAL A 89 -5.19 -19.03 -27.54
N VAL A 90 -5.08 -18.53 -28.77
CA VAL A 90 -5.53 -17.20 -29.18
C VAL A 90 -6.86 -17.33 -29.91
N PHE A 91 -7.93 -16.77 -29.35
CA PHE A 91 -9.20 -16.56 -30.05
C PHE A 91 -9.09 -15.24 -30.81
N LEU A 92 -8.77 -15.34 -32.12
CA LEU A 92 -8.54 -14.21 -32.99
C LEU A 92 -9.81 -13.86 -33.76
N ASN A 93 -10.50 -12.81 -33.36
CA ASN A 93 -11.71 -12.31 -33.98
C ASN A 93 -12.78 -13.42 -34.24
N THR A 94 -12.92 -14.34 -33.28
CA THR A 94 -13.98 -15.35 -33.29
C THR A 94 -15.34 -14.69 -33.03
N THR A 95 -16.44 -15.28 -33.52
CA THR A 95 -17.80 -14.76 -33.27
C THR A 95 -18.80 -15.91 -33.21
N GLY A 96 -19.79 -15.78 -32.30
CA GLY A 96 -20.89 -16.72 -32.17
C GLY A 96 -20.49 -18.04 -31.53
N ASP A 97 -21.32 -19.08 -31.69
CA ASP A 97 -21.12 -20.41 -31.12
C ASP A 97 -20.13 -21.21 -31.99
N VAL A 98 -18.89 -21.37 -31.56
CA VAL A 98 -17.80 -21.97 -32.35
C VAL A 98 -17.36 -23.32 -31.87
N LEU A 99 -17.66 -23.72 -30.61
CA LEU A 99 -17.29 -24.98 -29.97
C LEU A 99 -18.53 -25.76 -29.51
N ASN A 100 -18.57 -27.06 -29.74
CA ASN A 100 -19.57 -27.93 -29.17
C ASN A 100 -19.18 -28.35 -27.72
N ALA A 101 -20.11 -28.98 -26.99
CA ALA A 101 -19.94 -29.32 -25.59
C ALA A 101 -18.67 -30.14 -25.27
N SER A 102 -18.28 -31.08 -26.16
CA SER A 102 -17.06 -31.86 -25.93
C SER A 102 -15.78 -31.05 -26.12
N GLN A 103 -15.79 -30.11 -27.06
CA GLN A 103 -14.70 -29.19 -27.31
C GLN A 103 -14.58 -28.13 -26.17
N GLN A 104 -15.73 -27.66 -25.66
CA GLN A 104 -15.80 -26.79 -24.48
C GLN A 104 -15.18 -27.51 -23.27
N THR A 105 -15.55 -28.75 -23.01
CA THR A 105 -14.97 -29.57 -21.91
C THR A 105 -13.45 -29.77 -22.07
N ALA A 106 -12.96 -29.99 -23.28
CA ALA A 106 -11.53 -30.12 -23.54
C ALA A 106 -10.79 -28.78 -23.27
N PHE A 107 -11.39 -27.66 -23.64
CA PHE A 107 -10.81 -26.34 -23.39
C PHE A 107 -10.85 -25.95 -21.90
N GLU A 108 -11.93 -26.27 -21.17
CA GLU A 108 -11.98 -26.11 -19.70
C GLU A 108 -10.84 -26.88 -19.02
N SER A 109 -10.62 -28.14 -19.44
CA SER A 109 -9.54 -28.97 -18.91
C SER A 109 -8.15 -28.36 -19.23
N TYR A 110 -7.96 -27.82 -20.41
CA TYR A 110 -6.73 -27.13 -20.81
C TYR A 110 -6.46 -25.91 -19.93
N ILE A 111 -7.45 -25.03 -19.73
CA ILE A 111 -7.32 -23.85 -18.84
C ILE A 111 -7.07 -24.32 -17.40
N GLY A 112 -7.82 -25.34 -16.93
CA GLY A 112 -7.68 -25.90 -15.58
C GLY A 112 -6.30 -26.50 -15.31
N SER A 113 -5.58 -26.91 -16.34
CA SER A 113 -4.21 -27.43 -16.26
C SER A 113 -3.14 -26.31 -16.36
N GLY A 114 -3.53 -25.04 -16.33
CA GLY A 114 -2.61 -23.88 -16.39
C GLY A 114 -2.42 -23.32 -17.79
N GLY A 115 -3.21 -23.71 -18.77
CA GLY A 115 -3.16 -23.21 -20.14
C GLY A 115 -3.50 -21.71 -20.25
N GLY A 116 -2.99 -21.06 -21.30
CA GLY A 116 -3.18 -19.62 -21.56
C GLY A 116 -4.27 -19.32 -22.56
N PHE A 117 -5.05 -18.27 -22.29
CA PHE A 117 -6.05 -17.72 -23.20
C PHE A 117 -5.70 -16.28 -23.60
N VAL A 118 -5.82 -16.00 -24.89
CA VAL A 118 -5.73 -14.64 -25.44
C VAL A 118 -6.98 -14.36 -26.27
N GLY A 119 -7.80 -13.41 -25.83
CA GLY A 119 -8.95 -12.93 -26.59
C GLY A 119 -8.62 -11.64 -27.36
N VAL A 120 -8.89 -11.60 -28.65
CA VAL A 120 -8.67 -10.44 -29.49
C VAL A 120 -10.00 -9.98 -30.07
N HIS A 121 -10.35 -8.73 -29.82
CA HIS A 121 -11.51 -8.02 -30.35
C HIS A 121 -12.81 -8.83 -30.17
N SER A 122 -13.39 -9.36 -31.27
CA SER A 122 -14.65 -10.10 -31.22
C SER A 122 -14.56 -11.47 -30.53
N ALA A 123 -13.44 -11.84 -29.94
CA ALA A 123 -13.44 -12.92 -28.93
C ALA A 123 -14.42 -12.62 -27.78
N ALA A 124 -14.77 -11.35 -27.52
CA ALA A 124 -15.85 -10.97 -26.59
C ALA A 124 -17.27 -11.18 -27.16
N ASP A 125 -17.41 -11.41 -28.45
CA ASP A 125 -18.66 -11.70 -29.16
C ASP A 125 -18.79 -13.20 -29.49
N THR A 126 -18.31 -14.06 -28.59
CA THR A 126 -18.16 -15.49 -28.77
C THR A 126 -18.75 -16.25 -27.59
N GLU A 127 -19.41 -17.42 -27.82
CA GLU A 127 -19.83 -18.37 -26.80
C GLU A 127 -20.71 -17.76 -25.67
N TYR A 128 -21.71 -16.98 -26.00
CA TYR A 128 -22.60 -16.33 -25.02
C TYR A 128 -23.34 -17.29 -24.10
N GLY A 129 -23.62 -18.49 -24.55
CA GLY A 129 -24.29 -19.54 -23.78
C GLY A 129 -23.40 -20.30 -22.79
N TRP A 130 -22.09 -20.05 -22.84
CA TRP A 130 -21.10 -20.81 -22.07
C TRP A 130 -20.47 -19.96 -20.96
N SER A 131 -20.99 -20.10 -19.72
CA SER A 131 -20.59 -19.28 -18.59
C SER A 131 -19.10 -19.36 -18.22
N PHE A 132 -18.44 -20.51 -18.46
CA PHE A 132 -17.00 -20.64 -18.26
C PHE A 132 -16.23 -19.68 -19.16
N TYR A 133 -16.62 -19.60 -20.45
CA TYR A 133 -15.99 -18.69 -21.40
C TYR A 133 -16.23 -17.22 -21.02
N GLY A 134 -17.44 -16.85 -20.63
CA GLY A 134 -17.76 -15.50 -20.17
C GLY A 134 -16.89 -15.08 -18.98
N ASN A 135 -16.69 -16.00 -18.04
CA ASN A 135 -15.79 -15.74 -16.91
C ASN A 135 -14.32 -15.69 -17.33
N LEU A 136 -13.89 -16.47 -18.32
CA LEU A 136 -12.53 -16.51 -18.83
C LEU A 136 -12.19 -15.23 -19.61
N VAL A 137 -13.04 -14.82 -20.56
CA VAL A 137 -12.85 -13.59 -21.36
C VAL A 137 -13.04 -12.33 -20.53
N GLY A 138 -13.90 -12.37 -19.51
CA GLY A 138 -14.09 -11.32 -18.49
C GLY A 138 -15.26 -10.37 -18.76
N ALA A 139 -15.64 -10.13 -20.01
CA ALA A 139 -16.84 -9.38 -20.38
C ALA A 139 -17.27 -9.74 -21.79
N TYR A 140 -18.57 -9.75 -22.02
CA TYR A 140 -19.14 -9.94 -23.35
C TYR A 140 -19.39 -8.60 -24.06
N PHE A 141 -19.28 -8.62 -25.38
CA PHE A 141 -19.65 -7.52 -26.26
C PHE A 141 -21.13 -7.14 -26.10
N ALA A 142 -21.42 -5.84 -26.17
CA ALA A 142 -22.78 -5.29 -26.14
C ALA A 142 -23.09 -4.48 -27.41
N SER A 143 -22.22 -3.58 -27.78
CA SER A 143 -22.40 -2.69 -28.97
C SER A 143 -21.07 -2.00 -29.29
N HIS A 144 -21.05 -1.31 -30.45
CA HIS A 144 -19.96 -0.42 -30.82
C HIS A 144 -20.51 0.79 -31.62
N PRO A 145 -19.88 1.98 -31.52
CA PRO A 145 -20.10 3.06 -32.49
C PRO A 145 -19.34 2.80 -33.80
N SER A 146 -19.39 3.75 -34.71
CA SER A 146 -18.56 3.72 -35.92
C SER A 146 -17.07 3.82 -35.55
N ILE A 147 -16.20 3.25 -36.42
CA ILE A 147 -14.74 3.34 -36.28
C ILE A 147 -14.31 4.80 -36.19
N GLN A 148 -13.53 5.15 -35.17
CA GLN A 148 -13.06 6.51 -34.95
C GLN A 148 -11.81 6.53 -34.06
N GLN A 149 -11.12 7.68 -34.04
CA GLN A 149 -9.97 7.87 -33.18
C GLN A 149 -10.44 8.12 -31.74
N ALA A 150 -9.72 7.52 -30.76
CA ALA A 150 -9.87 7.81 -29.33
C ALA A 150 -8.53 7.71 -28.59
N ASN A 151 -8.51 8.23 -27.37
CA ASN A 151 -7.40 8.11 -26.44
C ASN A 151 -7.63 6.91 -25.49
N ILE A 152 -6.62 6.10 -25.35
CA ILE A 152 -6.58 5.02 -24.36
C ILE A 152 -5.66 5.47 -23.23
N LYS A 153 -6.16 5.48 -22.01
CA LYS A 153 -5.37 5.67 -20.79
C LYS A 153 -4.78 4.33 -20.37
N VAL A 154 -3.46 4.24 -20.31
CA VAL A 154 -2.75 3.04 -19.87
C VAL A 154 -2.61 3.08 -18.35
N GLU A 155 -3.30 2.18 -17.64
CA GLU A 155 -3.36 2.15 -16.17
C GLU A 155 -2.27 1.27 -15.55
N ASN A 156 -1.92 0.18 -16.23
CA ASN A 156 -0.86 -0.73 -15.79
C ASN A 156 0.23 -0.78 -16.86
N ARG A 157 1.39 -0.21 -16.55
CA ARG A 157 2.56 -0.22 -17.44
C ARG A 157 3.62 -1.24 -17.02
N ALA A 158 3.34 -2.11 -16.01
CA ALA A 158 4.19 -3.25 -15.67
C ALA A 158 3.85 -4.50 -16.46
N HIS A 159 2.59 -4.67 -16.87
CA HIS A 159 2.19 -5.82 -17.67
C HIS A 159 2.90 -5.81 -19.04
N PRO A 160 3.42 -6.96 -19.51
CA PRO A 160 4.21 -7.02 -20.75
C PRO A 160 3.44 -6.50 -21.98
N ALA A 161 2.10 -6.61 -22.01
CA ALA A 161 1.28 -6.08 -23.10
C ALA A 161 1.24 -4.54 -23.12
N THR A 162 1.55 -3.85 -22.05
CA THR A 162 1.40 -2.39 -21.93
C THR A 162 2.67 -1.68 -21.46
N ALA A 163 3.73 -2.43 -21.17
CA ALA A 163 4.98 -1.89 -20.64
C ALA A 163 5.67 -0.89 -21.58
N HIS A 164 5.51 -1.06 -22.88
CA HIS A 164 6.10 -0.22 -23.95
C HIS A 164 5.24 1.01 -24.28
N LEU A 165 4.00 1.10 -23.76
CA LEU A 165 3.08 2.18 -24.08
C LEU A 165 3.33 3.40 -23.20
N SER A 166 3.13 4.59 -23.77
CA SER A 166 3.03 5.84 -23.00
C SER A 166 1.75 5.87 -22.16
N PRO A 167 1.64 6.76 -21.15
CA PRO A 167 0.43 6.87 -20.32
C PRO A 167 -0.86 7.09 -21.12
N THR A 168 -0.75 7.70 -22.32
CA THR A 168 -1.85 7.84 -23.26
C THR A 168 -1.45 7.22 -24.59
N TRP A 169 -2.30 6.32 -25.09
CA TRP A 169 -2.14 5.65 -26.37
C TRP A 169 -3.30 6.02 -27.30
N THR A 170 -3.03 6.89 -28.28
CA THR A 170 -4.06 7.33 -29.24
C THR A 170 -4.05 6.44 -30.46
N ARG A 171 -5.22 5.93 -30.87
CA ARG A 171 -5.39 5.12 -32.08
C ARG A 171 -6.79 5.18 -32.64
N THR A 172 -6.98 4.69 -33.86
CA THR A 172 -8.28 4.54 -34.54
C THR A 172 -8.71 3.08 -34.45
N GLU A 173 -9.91 2.83 -33.92
CA GLU A 173 -10.41 1.48 -33.71
C GLU A 173 -11.94 1.44 -33.71
N GLU A 174 -12.54 0.25 -33.75
CA GLU A 174 -13.92 -0.01 -33.38
C GLU A 174 -14.00 -0.22 -31.86
N TRP A 175 -14.58 0.75 -31.17
CA TRP A 175 -14.60 0.77 -29.70
C TRP A 175 -15.76 -0.05 -29.16
N TYR A 176 -15.47 -1.22 -28.53
CA TYR A 176 -16.49 -2.10 -27.97
C TYR A 176 -17.01 -1.57 -26.64
N ASN A 177 -18.32 -1.43 -26.52
CA ASN A 177 -19.02 -1.37 -25.25
C ASN A 177 -19.32 -2.81 -24.80
N TYR A 178 -19.21 -3.08 -23.50
CA TYR A 178 -19.38 -4.42 -22.93
C TYR A 178 -20.65 -4.51 -22.10
N GLN A 179 -21.21 -5.73 -21.96
CA GLN A 179 -22.39 -5.99 -21.13
C GLN A 179 -22.11 -5.78 -19.64
N THR A 180 -20.85 -5.98 -19.20
CA THR A 180 -20.40 -5.83 -17.81
C THR A 180 -19.02 -5.18 -17.81
N ASN A 181 -18.67 -4.52 -16.68
CA ASN A 181 -17.33 -3.99 -16.53
C ASN A 181 -16.38 -5.08 -15.98
N ALA A 182 -15.30 -5.37 -16.68
CA ALA A 182 -14.33 -6.41 -16.33
C ALA A 182 -13.55 -6.10 -15.04
N ARG A 183 -13.49 -4.85 -14.57
CA ARG A 183 -12.66 -4.40 -13.45
C ARG A 183 -12.95 -5.15 -12.15
N SER A 184 -14.17 -5.59 -11.92
CA SER A 184 -14.54 -6.33 -10.70
C SER A 184 -13.91 -7.73 -10.62
N THR A 185 -13.53 -8.32 -11.76
CA THR A 185 -13.03 -9.70 -11.84
C THR A 185 -11.67 -9.83 -12.50
N ALA A 186 -11.13 -8.76 -13.06
CA ALA A 186 -9.87 -8.72 -13.80
C ALA A 186 -9.05 -7.48 -13.45
N ARG A 187 -7.76 -7.53 -13.70
CA ARG A 187 -6.88 -6.36 -13.68
C ARG A 187 -7.03 -5.62 -15.02
N VAL A 188 -7.66 -4.46 -15.00
CA VAL A 188 -7.72 -3.58 -16.18
C VAL A 188 -6.33 -2.99 -16.42
N LEU A 189 -5.86 -3.12 -17.64
CA LEU A 189 -4.54 -2.64 -18.09
C LEU A 189 -4.63 -1.27 -18.78
N ALA A 190 -5.74 -1.05 -19.48
CA ALA A 190 -6.00 0.19 -20.20
C ALA A 190 -7.50 0.45 -20.34
N THR A 191 -7.90 1.71 -20.31
CA THR A 191 -9.29 2.18 -20.47
C THR A 191 -9.39 3.17 -21.63
N VAL A 192 -10.53 3.16 -22.33
CA VAL A 192 -10.83 4.17 -23.35
C VAL A 192 -11.37 5.44 -22.68
N ASP A 193 -10.86 6.59 -23.06
CA ASP A 193 -11.40 7.89 -22.64
C ASP A 193 -12.64 8.24 -23.49
N GLU A 194 -13.84 8.02 -22.94
CA GLU A 194 -15.09 8.30 -23.65
C GLU A 194 -15.29 9.79 -23.98
N SER A 195 -14.55 10.70 -23.34
CA SER A 195 -14.58 12.13 -23.69
C SER A 195 -13.86 12.44 -25.02
N SER A 196 -13.03 11.51 -25.49
CA SER A 196 -12.23 11.66 -26.72
C SER A 196 -12.90 11.14 -27.98
N TYR A 197 -14.07 10.51 -27.87
CA TYR A 197 -14.82 9.96 -29.02
C TYR A 197 -16.34 9.98 -28.77
N SER A 198 -17.17 9.48 -29.71
CA SER A 198 -18.63 9.47 -29.60
C SER A 198 -19.20 8.06 -29.60
N GLY A 199 -20.22 7.79 -28.79
CA GLY A 199 -20.97 6.52 -28.77
C GLY A 199 -20.44 5.51 -27.73
N GLY A 200 -19.58 5.93 -26.81
CA GLY A 200 -19.28 5.16 -25.60
C GLY A 200 -20.50 5.07 -24.68
N SER A 201 -20.64 3.97 -23.95
CA SER A 201 -21.74 3.73 -23.02
C SER A 201 -21.31 3.07 -21.71
N MET A 202 -20.00 2.98 -21.45
CA MET A 202 -19.43 2.45 -20.23
C MET A 202 -19.12 3.55 -19.19
N GLY A 203 -19.17 4.83 -19.59
CA GLY A 203 -18.92 5.98 -18.74
C GLY A 203 -17.43 6.22 -18.46
N SER A 204 -17.13 6.75 -17.28
CA SER A 204 -15.75 7.11 -16.92
C SER A 204 -14.79 5.92 -16.70
N ASP A 205 -15.30 4.71 -16.63
CA ASP A 205 -14.53 3.47 -16.48
C ASP A 205 -14.87 2.49 -17.62
N HIS A 206 -14.18 2.68 -18.75
CA HIS A 206 -14.38 1.89 -19.97
C HIS A 206 -13.17 0.99 -20.25
N PRO A 207 -13.12 -0.26 -19.74
CA PRO A 207 -12.01 -1.17 -19.97
C PRO A 207 -11.81 -1.46 -21.48
N HIS A 208 -10.55 -1.37 -21.93
CA HIS A 208 -10.12 -1.73 -23.28
C HIS A 208 -9.36 -3.05 -23.31
N SER A 209 -8.44 -3.24 -22.34
CA SER A 209 -7.67 -4.47 -22.21
C SER A 209 -7.50 -4.83 -20.75
N TRP A 210 -7.46 -6.14 -20.47
CA TRP A 210 -7.33 -6.66 -19.13
C TRP A 210 -6.69 -8.03 -19.08
N CYS A 211 -6.24 -8.43 -17.90
CA CYS A 211 -5.74 -9.76 -17.63
C CYS A 211 -6.34 -10.32 -16.34
N LYS A 212 -6.35 -11.62 -16.22
CA LYS A 212 -6.78 -12.32 -15.00
C LYS A 212 -6.22 -13.74 -14.94
N THR A 213 -6.24 -14.33 -13.77
CA THR A 213 -6.14 -15.77 -13.60
C THR A 213 -7.56 -16.33 -13.44
N TYR A 214 -7.85 -17.45 -14.08
CA TYR A 214 -9.14 -18.10 -13.99
C TYR A 214 -9.00 -19.60 -14.08
N SER A 215 -9.61 -20.35 -13.15
CA SER A 215 -9.61 -21.81 -13.11
C SER A 215 -8.23 -22.46 -13.22
N GLY A 216 -7.16 -21.80 -12.76
CA GLY A 216 -5.78 -22.29 -12.86
C GLY A 216 -4.99 -21.75 -14.06
N GLY A 217 -5.66 -21.26 -15.10
CA GLY A 217 -5.04 -20.68 -16.29
C GLY A 217 -4.88 -19.16 -16.24
N ARG A 218 -4.29 -18.61 -17.29
CA ARG A 218 -4.05 -17.19 -17.50
C ARG A 218 -4.86 -16.66 -18.66
N SER A 219 -5.53 -15.54 -18.49
CA SER A 219 -6.35 -14.90 -19.53
C SER A 219 -5.87 -13.45 -19.77
N PHE A 220 -5.69 -13.12 -21.02
CA PHE A 220 -5.50 -11.76 -21.51
C PHE A 220 -6.54 -11.44 -22.56
N TYR A 221 -7.10 -10.24 -22.53
CA TYR A 221 -8.03 -9.74 -23.53
C TYR A 221 -7.66 -8.34 -23.99
N THR A 222 -7.87 -8.06 -25.26
CA THR A 222 -7.81 -6.72 -25.86
C THR A 222 -8.99 -6.45 -26.79
N GLY A 223 -9.64 -5.29 -26.63
CA GLY A 223 -10.69 -4.82 -27.51
C GLY A 223 -10.21 -4.32 -28.89
N GLY A 224 -8.89 -4.15 -29.06
CA GLY A 224 -8.31 -3.77 -30.35
C GLY A 224 -8.18 -4.94 -31.33
N GLY A 225 -7.98 -4.62 -32.64
CA GLY A 225 -7.76 -5.62 -33.68
C GLY A 225 -8.89 -5.76 -34.69
N HIS A 226 -9.82 -4.82 -34.74
CA HIS A 226 -10.88 -4.79 -35.75
C HIS A 226 -10.34 -4.63 -37.18
N SER A 227 -9.46 -3.67 -37.40
CA SER A 227 -8.98 -3.34 -38.72
C SER A 227 -7.69 -4.06 -39.10
N GLN A 228 -7.48 -4.32 -40.41
CA GLN A 228 -6.24 -4.91 -40.93
C GLN A 228 -5.02 -4.05 -40.56
N SER A 229 -5.15 -2.71 -40.57
CA SER A 229 -4.08 -1.76 -40.27
C SER A 229 -3.57 -1.89 -38.86
N ALA A 230 -4.40 -2.30 -37.86
CA ALA A 230 -3.99 -2.53 -36.49
C ALA A 230 -2.80 -3.50 -36.39
N TYR A 231 -2.80 -4.54 -37.19
CA TYR A 231 -1.75 -5.57 -37.21
C TYR A 231 -0.44 -5.12 -37.86
N SER A 232 -0.39 -3.91 -38.43
CA SER A 232 0.82 -3.26 -38.92
C SER A 232 1.39 -2.24 -37.94
N GLU A 233 0.61 -1.83 -36.92
CA GLU A 233 1.06 -0.89 -35.88
C GLU A 233 2.05 -1.57 -34.93
N THR A 234 3.28 -1.03 -34.81
CA THR A 234 4.31 -1.57 -33.91
C THR A 234 3.82 -1.66 -32.47
N ALA A 235 3.13 -0.63 -31.98
CA ALA A 235 2.61 -0.61 -30.61
C ALA A 235 1.56 -1.71 -30.37
N PHE A 236 0.62 -1.92 -31.30
CA PHE A 236 -0.39 -2.97 -31.18
C PHE A 236 0.22 -4.38 -31.30
N ARG A 237 1.20 -4.56 -32.20
CA ARG A 237 1.94 -5.84 -32.29
C ARG A 237 2.68 -6.17 -31.01
N SER A 238 3.35 -5.19 -30.40
CA SER A 238 3.99 -5.37 -29.09
C SER A 238 2.97 -5.65 -27.98
N HIS A 239 1.78 -5.04 -28.04
CA HIS A 239 0.67 -5.30 -27.13
C HIS A 239 0.18 -6.75 -27.23
N LEU A 240 -0.02 -7.27 -28.44
CA LEU A 240 -0.35 -8.68 -28.68
C LEU A 240 0.74 -9.62 -28.21
N LEU A 241 1.99 -9.34 -28.54
CA LEU A 241 3.14 -10.16 -28.10
C LEU A 241 3.17 -10.27 -26.57
N GLY A 242 3.04 -9.14 -25.87
CA GLY A 242 3.03 -9.12 -24.41
C GLY A 242 1.87 -9.91 -23.80
N GLY A 243 0.68 -9.85 -24.42
CA GLY A 243 -0.49 -10.64 -24.04
C GLY A 243 -0.27 -12.14 -24.24
N ILE A 244 0.32 -12.54 -25.37
CA ILE A 244 0.68 -13.92 -25.68
C ILE A 244 1.74 -14.44 -24.72
N ARG A 245 2.82 -13.67 -24.46
CA ARG A 245 3.89 -14.03 -23.50
C ARG A 245 3.33 -14.25 -22.09
N TYR A 246 2.43 -13.36 -21.63
CA TYR A 246 1.76 -13.51 -20.34
C TYR A 246 0.89 -14.79 -20.32
N ALA A 247 0.04 -14.99 -21.30
CA ALA A 247 -0.83 -16.17 -21.36
C ALA A 247 -0.01 -17.46 -21.40
N ALA A 248 1.06 -17.51 -22.20
CA ALA A 248 1.97 -18.64 -22.28
C ALA A 248 2.85 -18.83 -21.03
N GLY A 249 2.77 -17.94 -20.04
CA GLY A 249 3.57 -17.99 -18.80
C GLY A 249 5.04 -17.63 -18.99
N ARG A 250 5.41 -17.02 -20.12
CA ARG A 250 6.78 -16.57 -20.42
C ARG A 250 7.09 -15.21 -19.77
N ALA A 251 6.06 -14.42 -19.43
CA ALA A 251 6.20 -13.23 -18.63
C ALA A 251 5.19 -13.24 -17.48
N LYS A 252 5.53 -12.63 -16.36
CA LYS A 252 4.72 -12.61 -15.15
C LYS A 252 4.10 -11.24 -14.96
N ALA A 253 2.92 -11.18 -14.35
CA ALA A 253 2.24 -9.94 -14.00
C ALA A 253 1.22 -10.16 -12.87
N ASP A 254 0.98 -9.12 -12.07
CA ASP A 254 -0.13 -9.14 -11.11
C ASP A 254 -1.45 -8.81 -11.84
N CYS A 255 -2.23 -9.84 -12.09
CA CYS A 255 -3.53 -9.77 -12.75
C CYS A 255 -4.72 -9.91 -11.78
N ARG A 256 -4.48 -9.75 -10.49
CA ARG A 256 -5.56 -9.66 -9.48
C ARG A 256 -6.32 -8.34 -9.66
N PRO A 257 -7.67 -8.34 -9.52
CA PRO A 257 -8.44 -7.09 -9.54
C PRO A 257 -7.87 -6.06 -8.56
N GLU A 258 -7.86 -4.78 -8.98
CA GLU A 258 -7.30 -3.71 -8.16
C GLU A 258 -8.31 -2.56 -8.03
N THR A 259 -8.73 -2.31 -6.78
CA THR A 259 -9.67 -1.24 -6.44
C THR A 259 -9.28 -0.56 -5.14
N GLY A 260 -9.58 0.73 -5.01
CA GLY A 260 -9.37 1.48 -3.78
C GLY A 260 -7.92 1.93 -3.54
N TYR A 261 -7.06 1.89 -4.55
CA TYR A 261 -5.70 2.44 -4.47
C TYR A 261 -5.70 3.92 -4.83
N THR A 262 -4.90 4.69 -4.10
CA THR A 262 -4.57 6.10 -4.37
C THR A 262 -3.12 6.19 -4.84
N ALA A 263 -2.88 6.96 -5.88
CA ALA A 263 -1.53 7.16 -6.39
C ALA A 263 -0.70 8.00 -5.40
N LEU A 264 0.49 7.50 -5.04
CA LEU A 264 1.55 8.25 -4.38
C LEU A 264 2.51 8.86 -5.42
N TYR A 265 2.72 8.14 -6.52
CA TYR A 265 3.49 8.62 -7.66
C TYR A 265 2.89 8.08 -8.97
N ASN A 266 2.58 9.00 -9.87
CA ASN A 266 2.06 8.75 -11.22
C ASN A 266 2.69 9.69 -12.27
N GLY A 267 3.89 10.21 -11.95
CA GLY A 267 4.60 11.25 -12.71
C GLY A 267 4.77 12.55 -11.93
N SER A 268 3.96 12.81 -10.90
CA SER A 268 4.13 13.93 -9.98
C SER A 268 5.02 13.54 -8.80
N THR A 269 5.98 14.39 -8.47
CA THR A 269 6.88 14.24 -7.31
C THR A 269 6.38 15.01 -6.08
N THR A 270 5.16 15.53 -6.12
CA THR A 270 4.55 16.23 -4.97
C THR A 270 4.44 15.27 -3.78
N GLY A 271 4.92 15.72 -2.63
CA GLY A 271 4.95 14.93 -1.40
C GLY A 271 6.17 14.01 -1.26
N TRP A 272 7.08 14.01 -2.23
CA TRP A 272 8.31 13.24 -2.19
C TRP A 272 9.52 14.13 -1.88
N ALA A 273 10.46 13.62 -1.09
CA ALA A 273 11.71 14.31 -0.73
C ALA A 273 12.90 13.35 -0.73
N GLN A 274 14.05 13.84 -1.22
CA GLN A 274 15.32 13.12 -1.22
C GLN A 274 16.10 13.40 0.06
N THR A 275 16.69 12.34 0.63
CA THR A 275 17.69 12.42 1.68
C THR A 275 18.92 11.60 1.30
N GLY A 276 20.11 12.03 1.76
CA GLY A 276 21.38 11.38 1.39
C GLY A 276 21.86 11.72 -0.03
N PRO A 277 23.02 11.19 -0.42
CA PRO A 277 23.58 11.32 -1.78
C PRO A 277 22.72 10.62 -2.82
N GLY A 278 22.88 11.03 -4.09
CA GLY A 278 22.13 10.47 -5.20
C GLY A 278 20.83 11.22 -5.47
N SER A 279 20.11 10.76 -6.46
CA SER A 279 18.89 11.41 -6.96
C SER A 279 18.02 10.45 -7.75
N PHE A 280 16.80 10.91 -8.05
CA PHE A 280 15.90 10.24 -8.99
C PHE A 280 15.57 11.18 -10.14
N SER A 281 15.88 10.78 -11.36
CA SER A 281 15.38 11.45 -12.56
C SER A 281 13.90 11.08 -12.76
N ASN A 282 13.09 12.05 -13.22
CA ASN A 282 11.66 11.85 -13.51
C ASN A 282 11.40 12.08 -15.00
N SER A 283 11.11 11.01 -15.74
CA SER A 283 10.80 11.07 -17.17
C SER A 283 9.75 10.03 -17.52
N ASP A 284 8.76 10.39 -18.34
CA ASP A 284 7.65 9.51 -18.76
C ASP A 284 6.97 8.79 -17.59
N ALA A 285 6.66 9.54 -16.52
CA ALA A 285 6.10 9.02 -15.27
C ALA A 285 6.89 7.84 -14.70
N THR A 286 8.22 7.87 -14.84
CA THR A 286 9.16 6.89 -14.31
C THR A 286 10.26 7.61 -13.53
N LEU A 287 10.51 7.16 -12.30
CA LEU A 287 11.66 7.56 -11.49
C LEU A 287 12.79 6.58 -11.76
N THR A 288 13.99 7.08 -12.06
CA THR A 288 15.18 6.24 -12.20
C THR A 288 16.25 6.74 -11.24
N SER A 289 16.74 5.84 -10.37
CA SER A 289 17.77 6.14 -9.38
C SER A 289 19.13 6.39 -10.02
N SER A 290 19.96 7.19 -9.37
CA SER A 290 21.37 7.39 -9.74
C SER A 290 22.17 8.00 -8.59
N GLY A 291 23.48 7.78 -8.57
CA GLY A 291 24.43 8.64 -7.87
C GLY A 291 24.65 8.40 -6.38
N GLY A 292 24.53 7.20 -5.85
CA GLY A 292 24.94 6.84 -4.49
C GLY A 292 23.82 6.67 -3.48
N MET A 293 24.17 6.24 -2.26
CA MET A 293 23.18 5.82 -1.25
C MET A 293 22.31 6.96 -0.75
N GLY A 294 21.03 6.86 -1.01
CA GLY A 294 20.03 7.81 -0.58
C GLY A 294 18.64 7.18 -0.48
N MET A 295 17.68 8.02 -0.08
CA MET A 295 16.28 7.62 0.09
C MET A 295 15.36 8.69 -0.52
N TYR A 296 14.45 8.29 -1.38
CA TYR A 296 13.37 9.13 -1.88
C TYR A 296 12.08 8.75 -1.17
N SER A 297 11.65 9.58 -0.24
CA SER A 297 10.58 9.27 0.71
C SER A 297 9.31 10.04 0.42
N TYR A 298 8.16 9.37 0.56
CA TYR A 298 6.86 10.04 0.56
C TYR A 298 6.58 10.59 1.95
N THR A 299 6.67 11.92 2.11
CA THR A 299 6.72 12.61 3.41
C THR A 299 5.40 13.21 3.87
N THR A 300 4.30 12.97 3.12
CA THR A 300 3.01 13.63 3.37
C THR A 300 2.34 13.10 4.64
N ARG A 301 2.45 11.80 4.91
CA ARG A 301 1.91 11.15 6.11
C ARG A 301 2.52 9.78 6.33
N GLU A 302 2.33 9.27 7.52
CA GLU A 302 2.61 7.88 7.90
C GLU A 302 1.45 6.95 7.53
N TYR A 303 1.74 5.66 7.39
CA TYR A 303 0.77 4.60 7.14
C TYR A 303 0.92 3.48 8.17
N VAL A 304 -0.19 2.81 8.53
CA VAL A 304 -0.21 1.73 9.54
C VAL A 304 -0.58 0.39 8.92
N ASN A 305 -1.83 0.23 8.49
CA ASN A 305 -2.27 -0.94 7.74
C ASN A 305 -2.54 -0.50 6.31
N TYR A 306 -1.88 -1.13 5.38
CA TYR A 306 -1.97 -0.72 3.98
C TYR A 306 -1.52 -1.84 3.04
N SER A 307 -1.96 -1.76 1.81
CA SER A 307 -1.32 -2.44 0.70
C SER A 307 -0.62 -1.40 -0.18
N LEU A 308 0.71 -1.43 -0.21
CA LEU A 308 1.53 -0.61 -1.08
C LEU A 308 1.88 -1.42 -2.32
N LYS A 309 1.56 -0.89 -3.51
CA LYS A 309 1.98 -1.47 -4.78
C LYS A 309 2.87 -0.51 -5.53
N LEU A 310 3.90 -1.03 -6.15
CA LEU A 310 4.79 -0.27 -7.03
C LEU A 310 5.38 -1.18 -8.10
N ASP A 311 5.63 -0.56 -9.25
CA ASP A 311 6.28 -1.25 -10.35
C ASP A 311 7.75 -0.85 -10.38
N TRP A 312 8.65 -1.84 -10.54
CA TRP A 312 10.09 -1.64 -10.56
C TRP A 312 10.78 -2.44 -11.66
N ARG A 313 11.94 -1.97 -12.08
CA ARG A 313 12.75 -2.62 -13.11
C ARG A 313 14.24 -2.34 -12.87
N VAL A 314 15.05 -3.37 -12.93
CA VAL A 314 16.51 -3.30 -12.95
C VAL A 314 17.02 -3.56 -14.37
N PRO A 315 18.02 -2.83 -14.89
CA PRO A 315 18.60 -3.12 -16.20
C PRO A 315 19.52 -4.35 -16.17
N GLY A 316 20.11 -4.67 -15.03
CA GLY A 316 21.08 -5.76 -14.86
C GLY A 316 21.13 -6.26 -13.42
N ASP A 317 22.35 -6.37 -12.90
CA ASP A 317 22.65 -6.71 -11.51
C ASP A 317 22.73 -5.42 -10.67
N ASP A 318 21.59 -4.80 -10.46
CA ASP A 318 21.45 -3.52 -9.77
C ASP A 318 20.75 -3.72 -8.43
N ASN A 319 21.10 -2.87 -7.44
CA ASN A 319 20.61 -2.94 -6.07
C ASN A 319 19.72 -1.73 -5.73
N SER A 320 18.60 -2.01 -5.06
CA SER A 320 17.69 -1.02 -4.50
C SER A 320 16.78 -1.70 -3.47
N GLY A 321 15.87 -0.93 -2.89
CA GLY A 321 14.89 -1.45 -1.93
C GLY A 321 13.67 -0.54 -1.77
N VAL A 322 12.62 -1.11 -1.22
CA VAL A 322 11.44 -0.39 -0.75
C VAL A 322 11.47 -0.38 0.76
N VAL A 323 11.59 0.80 1.36
CA VAL A 323 11.74 0.95 2.81
C VAL A 323 10.42 1.45 3.41
N ILE A 324 9.97 0.78 4.45
CA ILE A 324 8.71 1.09 5.14
C ILE A 324 8.93 1.20 6.66
N GLY A 325 8.00 1.83 7.36
CA GLY A 325 7.96 1.82 8.83
C GLY A 325 9.01 2.71 9.50
N PHE A 326 9.66 3.62 8.80
CA PHE A 326 10.64 4.51 9.41
C PHE A 326 9.99 5.81 9.91
N PRO A 327 10.57 6.46 10.96
CA PRO A 327 10.03 7.67 11.56
C PRO A 327 10.27 8.93 10.70
N ALA A 328 9.51 9.99 11.00
CA ALA A 328 9.65 11.32 10.38
C ALA A 328 11.07 11.87 10.55
N GLY A 329 11.55 12.57 9.51
CA GLY A 329 12.85 13.26 9.56
C GLY A 329 14.06 12.34 9.53
N SER A 330 13.89 11.04 9.26
CA SER A 330 15.00 10.09 9.12
C SER A 330 15.95 10.51 8.00
N THR A 331 17.26 10.37 8.25
CA THR A 331 18.25 10.32 7.18
C THR A 331 18.08 9.03 6.36
N ALA A 332 18.73 8.92 5.20
CA ALA A 332 18.69 7.68 4.42
C ALA A 332 19.11 6.46 5.27
N GLN A 333 20.24 6.55 5.98
CA GLN A 333 20.69 5.48 6.88
C GLN A 333 19.72 5.26 8.05
N GLY A 334 19.19 6.33 8.64
CA GLY A 334 18.22 6.24 9.73
C GLY A 334 16.91 5.57 9.33
N ALA A 335 16.48 5.72 8.07
CA ALA A 335 15.32 5.02 7.54
C ALA A 335 15.58 3.50 7.43
N LEU A 336 16.77 3.09 7.01
CA LEU A 336 17.18 1.68 6.97
C LEU A 336 17.33 1.08 8.37
N ASP A 337 17.92 1.83 9.30
CA ASP A 337 18.19 1.35 10.67
C ASP A 337 16.91 1.21 11.50
N ASN A 338 15.89 2.04 11.26
CA ASN A 338 14.66 2.09 12.05
C ASN A 338 13.42 1.52 11.33
N GLY A 339 13.48 1.38 10.01
CA GLY A 339 12.43 0.79 9.18
C GLY A 339 12.75 -0.64 8.75
N TYR A 340 12.03 -1.10 7.74
CA TYR A 340 12.21 -2.41 7.11
C TYR A 340 12.39 -2.23 5.61
N GLU A 341 13.46 -2.80 5.08
CA GLU A 341 13.75 -2.80 3.66
C GLU A 341 13.28 -4.10 3.01
N VAL A 342 12.45 -4.00 1.98
CA VAL A 342 12.13 -5.10 1.06
C VAL A 342 13.07 -4.97 -0.12
N GLN A 343 13.99 -5.91 -0.23
CA GLN A 343 15.13 -5.83 -1.13
C GLN A 343 14.77 -6.02 -2.60
N ILE A 344 15.50 -5.33 -3.47
CA ILE A 344 15.55 -5.50 -4.92
C ILE A 344 17.01 -5.73 -5.29
N ASP A 345 17.39 -6.99 -5.49
CA ASP A 345 18.73 -7.41 -5.90
C ASP A 345 18.66 -8.84 -6.47
N ALA A 346 19.29 -9.09 -7.59
CA ALA A 346 19.18 -10.38 -8.28
C ALA A 346 20.15 -11.44 -7.74
N THR A 347 21.29 -11.06 -7.16
CA THR A 347 22.47 -11.94 -7.01
C THR A 347 23.00 -12.07 -5.58
N ASP A 348 22.55 -11.25 -4.63
CA ASP A 348 23.05 -11.29 -3.24
C ASP A 348 22.55 -12.54 -2.49
N SER A 349 23.01 -12.74 -1.26
CA SER A 349 22.64 -13.87 -0.39
C SER A 349 21.12 -13.93 -0.16
N ALA A 350 20.59 -15.10 0.20
CA ALA A 350 19.15 -15.35 0.27
C ALA A 350 18.37 -14.38 1.17
N ASP A 351 19.02 -13.84 2.20
CA ASP A 351 18.45 -12.86 3.14
C ASP A 351 18.62 -11.40 2.68
N ARG A 352 19.21 -11.16 1.48
CA ARG A 352 19.50 -9.85 0.90
C ARG A 352 19.15 -9.74 -0.58
N THR A 353 18.47 -10.73 -1.13
CA THR A 353 18.02 -10.74 -2.51
C THR A 353 16.57 -10.29 -2.64
N THR A 354 16.07 -10.12 -3.87
CA THR A 354 14.72 -9.63 -4.17
C THR A 354 13.64 -10.30 -3.32
N GLY A 355 12.87 -9.48 -2.60
CA GLY A 355 11.78 -9.89 -1.73
C GLY A 355 12.19 -10.34 -0.33
N ALA A 356 13.50 -10.37 0.00
CA ALA A 356 13.94 -10.54 1.38
C ALA A 356 13.59 -9.30 2.21
N ILE A 357 13.35 -9.49 3.50
CA ILE A 357 13.40 -8.41 4.48
C ILE A 357 14.87 -8.31 4.87
N TYR A 358 15.55 -7.29 4.38
CA TYR A 358 17.01 -7.19 4.32
C TYR A 358 17.69 -7.59 5.62
N ALA A 359 18.55 -8.60 5.54
CA ALA A 359 19.32 -9.19 6.63
C ALA A 359 18.48 -9.71 7.83
N LEU A 360 17.15 -9.80 7.69
CA LEU A 360 16.25 -10.29 8.74
C LEU A 360 15.55 -11.60 8.36
N GLN A 361 15.06 -11.70 7.11
CA GLN A 361 14.37 -12.90 6.65
C GLN A 361 14.50 -13.07 5.13
N SER A 362 14.94 -14.25 4.72
CA SER A 362 15.00 -14.64 3.30
C SER A 362 13.59 -14.72 2.70
N ALA A 363 13.48 -14.39 1.41
CA ALA A 363 12.29 -14.72 0.64
C ALA A 363 12.20 -16.25 0.43
N ASP A 364 11.01 -16.76 0.12
CA ASP A 364 10.86 -18.08 -0.49
C ASP A 364 11.46 -18.01 -1.92
N ILE A 365 12.68 -18.50 -2.04
CA ILE A 365 13.46 -18.42 -3.27
C ILE A 365 12.77 -19.14 -4.44
N THR A 366 12.12 -20.27 -4.18
CA THR A 366 11.40 -21.02 -5.21
C THR A 366 10.19 -20.21 -5.73
N ALA A 367 9.41 -19.64 -4.84
CA ALA A 367 8.27 -18.80 -5.20
C ALA A 367 8.73 -17.50 -5.88
N ARG A 368 9.85 -16.88 -5.38
CA ARG A 368 10.45 -15.68 -5.98
C ARG A 368 10.88 -15.93 -7.41
N ASP A 369 11.66 -16.99 -7.68
CA ASP A 369 12.18 -17.34 -9.01
C ASP A 369 11.04 -17.67 -10.00
N ALA A 370 9.99 -18.32 -9.52
CA ALA A 370 8.81 -18.60 -10.34
C ALA A 370 8.00 -17.34 -10.69
N ALA A 371 8.10 -16.28 -9.89
CA ALA A 371 7.34 -15.03 -10.04
C ALA A 371 8.13 -13.88 -10.66
N LEU A 372 9.45 -13.93 -10.67
CA LEU A 372 10.32 -12.84 -11.13
C LEU A 372 10.39 -12.79 -12.66
N ASN A 373 10.29 -11.60 -13.23
CA ASN A 373 10.68 -11.31 -14.60
C ASN A 373 12.19 -10.99 -14.67
N PRO A 374 12.86 -11.34 -15.77
CA PRO A 374 14.30 -11.12 -15.91
C PRO A 374 14.67 -9.62 -15.95
N PRO A 375 15.95 -9.28 -15.73
CA PRO A 375 16.44 -7.91 -15.90
C PRO A 375 16.01 -7.28 -17.22
N GLY A 376 15.66 -6.00 -17.21
CA GLY A 376 15.09 -5.28 -18.34
C GLY A 376 13.57 -5.33 -18.41
N GLU A 377 12.91 -6.23 -17.73
CA GLU A 377 11.45 -6.33 -17.64
C GLU A 377 10.89 -5.75 -16.32
N TRP A 378 9.65 -5.27 -16.39
CA TRP A 378 8.97 -4.72 -15.22
C TRP A 378 8.44 -5.80 -14.29
N ASN A 379 8.54 -5.56 -12.99
CA ASN A 379 7.96 -6.35 -11.92
C ASN A 379 7.04 -5.46 -11.07
N THR A 380 6.04 -6.05 -10.43
CA THR A 380 5.19 -5.39 -9.45
C THR A 380 5.42 -6.01 -8.08
N PHE A 381 5.81 -5.20 -7.11
CA PHE A 381 5.69 -5.55 -5.69
C PHE A 381 4.32 -5.14 -5.14
N GLU A 382 3.80 -5.96 -4.23
CA GLU A 382 2.81 -5.56 -3.25
C GLU A 382 3.34 -5.87 -1.86
N LEU A 383 3.38 -4.85 -1.02
CA LEU A 383 3.70 -4.93 0.39
C LEU A 383 2.39 -4.76 1.18
N LEU A 384 1.88 -5.85 1.72
CA LEU A 384 0.67 -5.85 2.54
C LEU A 384 1.08 -5.83 4.00
N VAL A 385 0.80 -4.71 4.66
CA VAL A 385 1.08 -4.48 6.08
C VAL A 385 -0.22 -4.50 6.87
N GLU A 386 -0.29 -5.39 7.87
CA GLU A 386 -1.41 -5.51 8.81
C GLU A 386 -0.86 -5.64 10.23
N GLY A 387 -0.90 -4.56 11.00
CA GLY A 387 -0.20 -4.44 12.28
C GLY A 387 1.31 -4.58 12.09
N GLU A 388 1.90 -5.52 12.80
CA GLU A 388 3.34 -5.82 12.72
C GLU A 388 3.68 -6.95 11.73
N ARG A 389 2.75 -7.35 10.86
CA ARG A 389 2.95 -8.35 9.81
C ARG A 389 3.11 -7.71 8.45
N LEU A 390 4.15 -8.10 7.73
CA LEU A 390 4.44 -7.73 6.36
C LEU A 390 4.41 -8.96 5.46
N GLN A 391 3.51 -8.96 4.46
CA GLN A 391 3.52 -9.95 3.40
C GLN A 391 4.01 -9.30 2.10
N VAL A 392 4.96 -9.93 1.43
CA VAL A 392 5.51 -9.46 0.15
C VAL A 392 5.02 -10.34 -0.98
N PHE A 393 4.41 -9.70 -1.99
CA PHE A 393 4.00 -10.34 -3.23
C PHE A 393 4.82 -9.79 -4.39
N LEU A 394 5.26 -10.69 -5.27
CA LEU A 394 5.94 -10.37 -6.52
C LEU A 394 5.08 -10.85 -7.68
N ASN A 395 4.68 -9.94 -8.57
CA ASN A 395 3.82 -10.24 -9.71
C ASN A 395 2.57 -11.05 -9.34
N GLY A 396 2.01 -10.78 -8.15
CA GLY A 396 0.81 -11.43 -7.61
C GLY A 396 1.05 -12.69 -6.78
N SER A 397 2.27 -13.24 -6.76
CA SER A 397 2.64 -14.42 -5.97
C SER A 397 3.26 -14.01 -4.63
N LYS A 398 2.78 -14.58 -3.52
CA LYS A 398 3.39 -14.33 -2.21
C LYS A 398 4.77 -15.00 -2.13
N ILE A 399 5.78 -14.21 -1.80
CA ILE A 399 7.18 -14.64 -1.73
C ILE A 399 7.81 -14.43 -0.34
N ASN A 400 7.16 -13.67 0.54
CA ASN A 400 7.60 -13.51 1.93
C ASN A 400 6.42 -13.24 2.86
N ASP A 401 6.61 -13.58 4.16
CA ASP A 401 5.60 -13.39 5.21
C ASP A 401 6.34 -13.21 6.54
N TYR A 402 6.56 -11.98 6.94
CA TYR A 402 7.38 -11.60 8.07
C TYR A 402 6.52 -10.94 9.16
N THR A 403 6.77 -11.29 10.42
CA THR A 403 6.16 -10.61 11.56
C THR A 403 7.25 -9.97 12.41
N ASN A 404 7.16 -8.66 12.60
CA ASN A 404 8.05 -7.92 13.47
C ASN A 404 7.85 -8.32 14.92
N THR A 405 8.93 -8.71 15.58
CA THR A 405 9.00 -8.98 17.04
C THR A 405 9.90 -8.01 17.79
N ASN A 406 10.53 -7.07 17.06
CA ASN A 406 11.42 -6.07 17.65
C ASN A 406 10.59 -4.84 18.05
N SER A 407 10.34 -4.65 19.34
CA SER A 407 9.57 -3.51 19.87
C SER A 407 10.22 -2.13 19.66
N ALA A 408 11.49 -2.07 19.23
CA ALA A 408 12.19 -0.82 18.90
C ALA A 408 11.89 -0.34 17.47
N ARG A 409 11.26 -1.18 16.62
CA ARG A 409 10.86 -0.87 15.25
C ARG A 409 9.36 -1.10 15.07
N SER A 410 8.75 -0.49 14.08
CA SER A 410 7.35 -0.70 13.71
C SER A 410 7.20 -0.83 12.20
N MET A 411 6.20 -1.58 11.74
CA MET A 411 5.78 -1.60 10.34
C MET A 411 5.02 -0.32 9.97
N ALA A 412 4.50 0.42 10.96
CA ALA A 412 3.86 1.71 10.75
C ALA A 412 4.90 2.82 10.63
N GLY A 413 4.73 3.72 9.66
CA GLY A 413 5.64 4.85 9.44
C GLY A 413 5.60 5.36 8.00
N TYR A 414 6.68 6.01 7.60
CA TYR A 414 6.87 6.54 6.25
C TYR A 414 7.29 5.46 5.25
N ILE A 415 7.17 5.78 3.97
CA ILE A 415 7.49 4.92 2.83
C ILE A 415 8.56 5.60 1.98
N GLY A 416 9.56 4.85 1.54
CA GLY A 416 10.62 5.33 0.67
C GLY A 416 11.08 4.28 -0.34
N ILE A 417 11.74 4.75 -1.40
CA ILE A 417 12.49 3.94 -2.34
C ILE A 417 13.96 4.33 -2.26
N GLN A 418 14.83 3.33 -2.25
CA GLN A 418 16.27 3.53 -2.08
C GLN A 418 16.94 3.78 -3.42
N ASN A 419 17.95 4.66 -3.47
CA ASN A 419 19.02 4.61 -4.44
C ASN A 419 20.29 4.11 -3.73
N HIS A 420 20.86 3.00 -4.18
CA HIS A 420 21.92 2.29 -3.46
C HIS A 420 23.31 2.79 -3.85
N GLY A 421 23.76 2.48 -5.04
CA GLY A 421 25.14 2.77 -5.47
C GLY A 421 25.21 3.79 -6.61
N SER A 422 26.44 4.16 -6.99
CA SER A 422 26.68 5.06 -8.13
C SER A 422 26.49 4.39 -9.49
N GLY A 423 26.34 3.06 -9.51
CA GLY A 423 26.13 2.28 -10.73
C GLY A 423 24.76 1.60 -10.79
N ASP A 424 23.91 1.82 -9.77
CA ASP A 424 22.61 1.15 -9.65
C ASP A 424 21.50 2.02 -10.24
N ASP A 425 20.99 1.64 -11.43
CA ASP A 425 20.01 2.39 -12.21
C ASP A 425 18.62 1.73 -12.13
N VAL A 426 18.01 1.70 -10.94
CA VAL A 426 16.70 1.09 -10.74
C VAL A 426 15.57 2.06 -11.09
N SER A 427 14.62 1.58 -11.89
CA SER A 427 13.47 2.38 -12.31
C SER A 427 12.24 2.00 -11.51
N PHE A 428 11.45 3.02 -11.08
CA PHE A 428 10.19 2.88 -10.36
C PHE A 428 9.08 3.67 -11.03
N ARG A 429 7.87 3.15 -11.02
CA ARG A 429 6.67 3.87 -11.48
C ARG A 429 5.40 3.36 -10.82
N ASN A 430 4.29 4.09 -11.00
CA ASN A 430 2.97 3.67 -10.56
C ASN A 430 2.97 3.23 -9.08
N ILE A 431 3.57 4.07 -8.20
CA ILE A 431 3.57 3.82 -6.75
C ILE A 431 2.20 4.23 -6.23
N ARG A 432 1.48 3.28 -5.64
CA ARG A 432 0.10 3.46 -5.20
C ARG A 432 -0.17 2.70 -3.92
N ILE A 433 -1.06 3.25 -3.11
CA ILE A 433 -1.37 2.69 -1.80
C ILE A 433 -2.87 2.56 -1.60
N LYS A 434 -3.27 1.46 -0.99
CA LYS A 434 -4.60 1.27 -0.44
C LYS A 434 -4.48 1.29 1.07
N ASP A 435 -5.05 2.32 1.68
CA ASP A 435 -5.18 2.40 3.12
C ASP A 435 -6.23 1.38 3.59
N LEU A 436 -5.82 0.44 4.42
CA LEU A 436 -6.71 -0.61 4.94
C LEU A 436 -7.36 -0.19 6.27
N GLY A 437 -7.18 1.07 6.64
CA GLY A 437 -7.58 1.56 7.93
C GLY A 437 -6.61 1.06 9.01
N GLY A 438 -6.93 1.35 10.22
CA GLY A 438 -6.00 1.28 11.34
C GLY A 438 -5.55 2.71 11.63
N THR A 439 -5.40 2.99 12.86
CA THR A 439 -4.99 4.30 13.28
C THR A 439 -3.49 4.40 13.12
N THR A 440 -3.04 5.33 12.29
CA THR A 440 -1.73 5.93 12.54
C THR A 440 -1.76 6.37 14.01
N PRO A 441 -0.77 6.02 14.81
CA PRO A 441 -0.47 6.83 15.96
C PRO A 441 -0.26 8.23 15.36
N THR A 442 -1.20 9.15 15.53
CA THR A 442 -0.99 10.54 15.16
C THR A 442 0.16 10.99 16.04
N GLY A 443 1.33 10.92 15.45
CA GLY A 443 2.67 11.14 15.97
C GLY A 443 2.75 11.27 17.48
N ASP A 444 3.15 10.21 18.15
CA ASP A 444 3.69 10.31 19.50
C ASP A 444 4.64 11.52 19.55
N ILE A 445 4.47 12.36 20.54
CA ILE A 445 5.38 13.49 20.68
C ILE A 445 6.61 13.03 21.43
N THR A 446 7.65 12.64 20.70
CA THR A 446 8.96 12.34 21.29
C THR A 446 9.74 13.63 21.50
N ARG A 447 10.37 13.77 22.67
CA ARG A 447 11.27 14.86 23.00
C ARG A 447 12.50 14.32 23.73
N GLN A 448 13.68 14.76 23.30
CA GLN A 448 14.89 14.64 24.10
C GLN A 448 14.70 15.49 25.36
N ALA A 449 14.93 14.91 26.53
CA ALA A 449 14.58 15.57 27.78
C ALA A 449 15.46 16.81 28.06
N GLU A 450 16.69 16.82 27.54
CA GLU A 450 17.58 18.00 27.59
C GLU A 450 17.16 19.13 26.64
N SER A 451 16.18 18.91 25.73
CA SER A 451 15.66 19.94 24.81
C SER A 451 14.58 20.84 25.43
N PHE A 452 14.63 21.06 26.74
CA PHE A 452 13.66 21.86 27.47
C PHE A 452 13.65 23.33 27.03
N SER A 453 12.49 23.98 27.09
CA SER A 453 12.31 25.40 26.80
C SER A 453 12.71 26.29 27.99
N SER A 454 12.50 25.80 29.20
CA SER A 454 12.94 26.41 30.47
C SER A 454 12.99 25.33 31.55
N ALA A 455 13.84 25.55 32.58
CA ALA A 455 14.00 24.57 33.65
C ALA A 455 14.52 25.24 34.94
N SER A 456 14.46 24.51 36.04
CA SER A 456 15.09 24.88 37.30
C SER A 456 15.66 23.64 37.98
N GLY A 457 16.90 23.76 38.44
CA GLY A 457 17.63 22.71 39.20
C GLY A 457 18.30 21.63 38.33
N VAL A 458 17.90 21.49 37.07
CA VAL A 458 18.38 20.44 36.17
C VAL A 458 19.37 20.94 35.12
N SER A 459 20.11 20.03 34.50
CA SER A 459 21.11 20.36 33.46
C SER A 459 21.11 19.32 32.34
N ALA A 460 21.50 19.74 31.12
CA ALA A 460 21.83 18.84 30.03
C ALA A 460 23.24 18.25 30.26
N LEU A 461 23.34 16.92 30.32
CA LEU A 461 24.60 16.22 30.59
C LEU A 461 24.90 15.22 29.48
N SER A 462 26.14 15.20 29.00
CA SER A 462 26.60 14.14 28.09
C SER A 462 26.61 12.79 28.78
N LYS A 463 26.01 11.76 28.20
CA LYS A 463 25.85 10.45 28.81
C LYS A 463 26.02 9.32 27.78
N SER A 464 26.90 8.37 28.10
CA SER A 464 27.04 7.17 27.24
C SER A 464 25.78 6.33 27.32
N GLY A 465 25.30 5.87 26.14
CA GLY A 465 24.08 5.06 26.03
C GLY A 465 22.78 5.87 26.00
N ALA A 466 22.84 7.20 26.11
CA ALA A 466 21.69 8.08 25.88
C ALA A 466 21.39 8.22 24.38
N ASN A 467 20.11 8.26 24.01
CA ASN A 467 19.66 8.62 22.68
C ASN A 467 19.99 10.13 22.46
N GLY A 468 20.60 10.49 21.33
CA GLY A 468 21.09 11.86 21.14
C GLY A 468 22.37 12.21 21.92
N GLY A 469 22.87 11.32 22.79
CA GLY A 469 24.14 11.47 23.52
C GLY A 469 24.08 12.36 24.77
N GLN A 470 22.92 12.92 25.10
CA GLN A 470 22.70 13.75 26.31
C GLN A 470 21.48 13.29 27.10
N VAL A 471 21.35 13.74 28.32
CA VAL A 471 20.22 13.51 29.22
C VAL A 471 19.88 14.81 29.98
N LEU A 472 18.64 14.92 30.44
CA LEU A 472 18.28 15.81 31.54
C LEU A 472 18.75 15.16 32.82
N GLY A 473 19.77 15.75 33.47
CA GLY A 473 20.40 15.21 34.67
C GLY A 473 20.52 16.24 35.80
N ASN A 474 21.23 15.85 36.89
CA ASN A 474 21.29 16.59 38.15
C ASN A 474 19.92 16.82 38.80
N ILE A 475 18.97 15.92 38.54
CA ILE A 475 17.59 16.04 39.01
C ILE A 475 17.53 15.80 40.51
N GLU A 476 17.07 16.78 41.29
CA GLU A 476 16.76 16.70 42.71
C GLU A 476 15.26 16.90 42.98
N SER A 477 14.82 16.67 44.20
CA SER A 477 13.42 16.85 44.59
C SER A 477 13.02 18.32 44.58
N GLY A 478 12.00 18.66 43.78
CA GLY A 478 11.52 20.04 43.60
C GLY A 478 11.92 20.64 42.25
N ASP A 479 12.82 20.02 41.54
CA ASP A 479 13.23 20.46 40.20
C ASP A 479 12.16 20.25 39.13
N TRP A 480 12.32 20.94 38.00
CA TRP A 480 11.38 20.82 36.88
C TRP A 480 12.02 21.21 35.53
N ALA A 481 11.42 20.70 34.48
CA ALA A 481 11.70 21.11 33.10
C ALA A 481 10.39 21.36 32.34
N ALA A 482 10.34 22.38 31.47
CA ALA A 482 9.17 22.74 30.68
C ALA A 482 9.44 22.61 29.18
N TYR A 483 8.44 22.17 28.45
CA TYR A 483 8.42 21.97 27.01
C TYR A 483 7.23 22.70 26.42
N ASN A 484 7.49 23.73 25.64
CA ASN A 484 6.44 24.63 25.13
C ASN A 484 5.77 24.08 23.87
N SER A 485 4.52 24.48 23.68
CA SER A 485 3.76 24.30 22.42
C SER A 485 3.64 22.84 21.97
N LEU A 486 3.35 21.91 22.88
CA LEU A 486 3.06 20.51 22.57
C LEU A 486 1.55 20.33 22.33
N ASP A 487 1.17 19.79 21.18
CA ASP A 487 -0.23 19.44 20.90
C ASP A 487 -0.60 18.15 21.65
N LEU A 488 -1.38 18.29 22.72
CA LEU A 488 -1.80 17.17 23.54
C LEU A 488 -3.06 16.44 23.04
N THR A 489 -3.63 16.87 21.91
CA THR A 489 -4.84 16.23 21.33
C THR A 489 -4.59 14.73 21.16
N GLY A 490 -5.47 13.90 21.76
CA GLY A 490 -5.38 12.43 21.68
C GLY A 490 -4.28 11.78 22.51
N THR A 491 -3.51 12.52 23.33
CA THR A 491 -2.49 11.92 24.20
C THR A 491 -3.14 11.12 25.33
N THR A 492 -2.72 9.86 25.50
CA THR A 492 -3.30 8.92 26.47
C THR A 492 -2.31 8.43 27.51
N SER A 493 -1.01 8.44 27.22
CA SER A 493 0.00 8.00 28.16
C SER A 493 1.32 8.77 27.99
N PHE A 494 2.16 8.69 28.98
CA PHE A 494 3.51 9.22 29.03
C PHE A 494 4.49 8.09 29.24
N ARG A 495 5.53 8.04 28.46
CA ARG A 495 6.66 7.13 28.62
C ARG A 495 7.94 7.94 28.70
N ALA A 496 8.82 7.62 29.61
CA ALA A 496 10.15 8.21 29.71
C ALA A 496 11.22 7.13 29.74
N ARG A 497 12.34 7.38 29.07
CA ARG A 497 13.55 6.56 29.15
C ARG A 497 14.47 7.15 30.21
N VAL A 498 14.71 6.40 31.28
CA VAL A 498 15.34 6.90 32.49
C VAL A 498 16.48 6.00 32.97
N ALA A 499 17.47 6.58 33.69
CA ALA A 499 18.51 5.83 34.37
C ALA A 499 18.71 6.39 35.79
N SER A 500 19.00 5.52 36.78
CA SER A 500 19.25 5.92 38.16
C SER A 500 20.22 4.97 38.86
N ALA A 501 21.27 5.51 39.46
CA ALA A 501 22.04 4.87 40.51
C ALA A 501 21.74 5.46 41.90
N GLY A 502 20.82 6.45 41.95
CA GLY A 502 20.32 7.09 43.17
C GLY A 502 19.10 6.40 43.76
N SER A 503 18.32 7.13 44.56
CA SER A 503 17.12 6.59 45.22
C SER A 503 15.91 6.39 44.25
N GLY A 504 16.02 6.82 42.99
CA GLY A 504 14.85 6.96 42.10
C GLY A 504 13.96 8.12 42.58
N GLY A 505 12.70 8.11 42.14
CA GLY A 505 11.74 9.17 42.47
C GLY A 505 10.48 9.11 41.64
N THR A 506 9.84 10.26 41.47
CA THR A 506 8.60 10.38 40.69
C THR A 506 8.70 11.52 39.69
N ILE A 507 8.28 11.25 38.46
CA ILE A 507 8.02 12.27 37.44
C ILE A 507 6.50 12.54 37.43
N GLN A 508 6.10 13.82 37.58
CA GLN A 508 4.73 14.24 37.34
C GLN A 508 4.67 15.04 36.06
N VAL A 509 3.70 14.67 35.20
CA VAL A 509 3.40 15.38 33.95
C VAL A 509 2.31 16.39 34.23
N ARG A 510 2.57 17.68 33.99
CA ARG A 510 1.64 18.78 34.29
C ARG A 510 1.45 19.67 33.08
N THR A 511 0.36 20.45 33.07
CA THR A 511 0.09 21.49 32.06
C THR A 511 0.02 22.87 32.68
N GLY A 512 0.41 23.89 31.90
CA GLY A 512 0.26 25.30 32.21
C GLY A 512 1.36 25.87 33.14
N SER A 513 1.72 25.17 34.22
CA SER A 513 2.78 25.59 35.15
C SER A 513 3.28 24.41 35.99
N THR A 514 4.32 24.64 36.81
CA THR A 514 4.84 23.68 37.79
C THR A 514 3.83 23.30 38.89
N THR A 515 2.82 24.10 39.12
CA THR A 515 1.69 23.84 40.02
C THR A 515 0.38 23.59 39.30
N GLY A 516 0.42 23.50 37.96
CA GLY A 516 -0.75 23.27 37.11
C GLY A 516 -1.33 21.86 37.24
N THR A 517 -2.35 21.57 36.43
CA THR A 517 -3.03 20.27 36.46
C THR A 517 -2.08 19.12 36.25
N VAL A 518 -2.09 18.13 37.15
CA VAL A 518 -1.37 16.86 36.98
C VAL A 518 -2.14 15.96 36.03
N LEU A 519 -1.55 15.62 34.92
CA LEU A 519 -2.12 14.67 33.96
C LEU A 519 -1.80 13.22 34.32
N GLY A 520 -0.63 12.98 34.91
CA GLY A 520 -0.20 11.65 35.35
C GLY A 520 1.09 11.71 36.17
N SER A 521 1.43 10.61 36.83
CA SER A 521 2.64 10.44 37.62
C SER A 521 3.24 9.07 37.37
N VAL A 522 4.56 8.97 37.29
CA VAL A 522 5.28 7.70 37.12
C VAL A 522 6.44 7.61 38.08
N THR A 523 6.58 6.45 38.73
CA THR A 523 7.73 6.16 39.62
C THR A 523 8.92 5.71 38.75
N VAL A 524 10.06 6.33 38.99
CA VAL A 524 11.37 5.94 38.46
C VAL A 524 12.09 5.10 39.49
N PRO A 525 12.38 3.82 39.26
CA PRO A 525 13.13 2.99 40.17
C PRO A 525 14.64 3.27 40.09
N ASN A 526 15.41 2.77 41.03
CA ASN A 526 16.85 2.63 40.88
C ASN A 526 17.11 1.58 39.78
N THR A 527 17.84 1.94 38.72
CA THR A 527 18.18 1.05 37.60
C THR A 527 19.57 0.39 37.78
N GLY A 528 20.24 0.65 38.86
CA GLY A 528 21.57 0.10 39.21
C GLY A 528 22.75 0.89 38.65
N SER A 529 22.53 1.78 37.67
CA SER A 529 23.59 2.60 37.06
C SER A 529 23.01 3.84 36.38
N TRP A 530 23.78 4.92 36.33
CA TRP A 530 23.49 6.15 35.58
C TRP A 530 23.54 5.96 34.04
N THR A 531 23.87 4.78 33.55
CA THR A 531 23.92 4.41 32.13
C THR A 531 23.05 3.19 31.80
N ASN A 532 22.36 2.65 32.79
CA ASN A 532 21.43 1.54 32.60
C ASN A 532 20.00 2.11 32.36
N PHE A 533 19.69 2.41 31.12
CA PHE A 533 18.41 3.02 30.75
C PHE A 533 17.29 1.99 30.67
N GLN A 534 16.12 2.35 31.20
CA GLN A 534 14.87 1.60 31.04
C GLN A 534 13.69 2.52 30.83
N ASN A 535 12.60 2.02 30.26
CA ASN A 535 11.37 2.76 30.07
C ASN A 535 10.46 2.67 31.29
N VAL A 536 9.91 3.81 31.70
CA VAL A 536 8.82 3.91 32.69
C VAL A 536 7.60 4.54 32.00
N THR A 537 6.39 4.06 32.31
CA THR A 537 5.17 4.48 31.62
C THR A 537 4.04 4.75 32.60
N THR A 538 3.22 5.74 32.32
CA THR A 538 1.98 6.02 33.06
C THR A 538 0.86 6.46 32.11
N THR A 539 -0.39 6.11 32.43
CA THR A 539 -1.56 6.63 31.74
C THR A 539 -1.80 8.09 32.15
N LEU A 540 -2.16 8.93 31.21
CA LEU A 540 -2.55 10.32 31.44
C LEU A 540 -4.09 10.46 31.49
N SER A 541 -4.59 11.37 32.32
CA SER A 541 -6.00 11.67 32.47
C SER A 541 -6.25 13.18 32.47
N GLY A 542 -7.43 13.62 32.02
CA GLY A 542 -7.77 15.05 31.94
C GLY A 542 -6.88 15.82 30.96
N VAL A 543 -6.37 15.13 29.92
CA VAL A 543 -5.47 15.72 28.91
C VAL A 543 -6.25 16.68 28.02
N PRO A 544 -5.84 17.95 27.89
CA PRO A 544 -6.49 18.91 26.99
C PRO A 544 -6.33 18.53 25.52
N SER A 545 -7.40 18.68 24.72
CA SER A 545 -7.33 18.53 23.27
C SER A 545 -6.87 19.81 22.59
N SER A 546 -5.66 20.28 22.95
CA SER A 546 -5.08 21.53 22.45
C SER A 546 -3.58 21.60 22.70
N THR A 547 -2.91 22.53 22.03
CA THR A 547 -1.49 22.83 22.27
C THR A 547 -1.31 23.42 23.68
N GLN A 548 -0.38 22.85 24.46
CA GLN A 548 -0.09 23.19 25.85
C GLN A 548 1.43 23.33 26.09
N ASN A 549 1.78 24.04 27.16
CA ASN A 549 3.10 23.91 27.76
C ASN A 549 3.06 22.78 28.78
N VAL A 550 3.93 21.80 28.59
CA VAL A 550 4.05 20.62 29.47
C VAL A 550 5.21 20.81 30.42
N TYR A 551 4.97 20.53 31.69
CA TYR A 551 5.97 20.58 32.75
C TYR A 551 6.19 19.18 33.31
N LEU A 552 7.45 18.75 33.35
CA LEU A 552 7.89 17.59 34.13
C LEU A 552 8.42 18.10 35.46
N THR A 553 7.78 17.69 36.56
CA THR A 553 8.20 18.04 37.89
C THR A 553 8.69 16.79 38.62
N PHE A 554 9.77 16.91 39.39
CA PHE A 554 10.46 15.78 39.96
C PHE A 554 10.37 15.80 41.49
N THR A 555 10.11 14.64 42.11
CA THR A 555 10.03 14.49 43.56
C THR A 555 10.68 13.19 43.98
N GLY A 556 11.33 13.20 45.13
CA GLY A 556 12.01 12.01 45.70
C GLY A 556 12.72 12.32 47.01
N SER A 557 13.64 11.46 47.40
CA SER A 557 14.52 11.64 48.52
C SER A 557 15.57 12.73 48.26
N SER A 558 16.43 13.04 49.20
CA SER A 558 17.55 13.99 49.04
C SER A 558 18.62 13.44 48.08
N GLY A 559 19.31 14.36 47.38
CA GLY A 559 20.35 14.07 46.40
C GLY A 559 19.80 13.77 45.00
N PHE A 560 20.70 13.40 44.07
CA PHE A 560 20.34 13.12 42.69
C PHE A 560 19.44 11.89 42.57
N LEU A 561 18.30 12.06 41.92
CA LEU A 561 17.23 11.07 41.85
C LEU A 561 17.44 10.09 40.68
N PHE A 562 17.46 10.64 39.47
CA PHE A 562 17.56 9.92 38.20
C PHE A 562 17.92 10.88 37.04
N ASP A 563 18.31 10.32 35.92
CA ASP A 563 18.43 11.02 34.64
C ASP A 563 17.25 10.68 33.75
N VAL A 564 16.80 11.62 32.91
CA VAL A 564 15.80 11.39 31.85
C VAL A 564 16.46 11.63 30.50
N ASP A 565 16.47 10.62 29.63
CA ASP A 565 17.04 10.66 28.30
C ASP A 565 16.04 11.29 27.30
N GLU A 566 14.93 10.63 27.14
CA GLU A 566 13.84 11.11 26.30
C GLU A 566 12.49 10.80 26.95
N PHE A 567 11.47 11.51 26.51
CA PHE A 567 10.09 11.12 26.82
C PHE A 567 9.20 11.15 25.58
N VAL A 568 8.12 10.38 25.68
CA VAL A 568 7.10 10.24 24.64
C VAL A 568 5.74 10.51 25.26
N LEU A 569 5.04 11.49 24.74
CA LEU A 569 3.61 11.66 24.94
C LEU A 569 2.89 10.79 23.91
N VAL A 570 2.46 9.62 24.35
CA VAL A 570 1.89 8.60 23.48
C VAL A 570 0.45 8.99 23.14
N LYS A 571 0.19 9.17 21.89
CA LYS A 571 -1.17 9.43 21.36
C LYS A 571 -1.95 8.13 21.39
N GLY A 572 -3.14 8.15 21.96
CA GLY A 572 -4.07 7.03 21.87
C GLY A 572 -4.59 6.90 20.44
N THR A 573 -4.79 5.67 20.00
CA THR A 573 -5.37 5.38 18.70
C THR A 573 -6.77 5.97 18.64
N ALA A 574 -6.96 7.07 17.92
CA ALA A 574 -8.30 7.47 17.50
C ALA A 574 -8.73 6.49 16.40
N SER A 575 -9.61 5.54 16.73
CA SER A 575 -10.26 4.71 15.71
C SER A 575 -10.99 5.65 14.76
N THR A 576 -10.66 5.64 13.48
CA THR A 576 -11.41 6.33 12.43
C THR A 576 -11.94 5.29 11.48
N GLY A 577 -13.17 4.89 11.65
CA GLY A 577 -13.84 3.91 10.79
C GLY A 577 -15.32 4.18 10.74
N THR A 578 -15.99 3.70 9.71
CA THR A 578 -17.45 3.72 9.59
C THR A 578 -17.95 2.29 9.41
N GLY A 579 -18.78 1.83 10.36
CA GLY A 579 -19.30 0.47 10.35
C GLY A 579 -19.99 0.11 11.66
N PRO A 580 -20.29 -1.17 11.89
CA PRO A 580 -20.94 -1.63 13.10
C PRO A 580 -19.97 -1.63 14.30
N VAL A 581 -20.38 -1.04 15.41
CA VAL A 581 -19.75 -1.25 16.72
C VAL A 581 -20.34 -2.51 17.33
N LYS A 582 -19.54 -3.56 17.51
CA LYS A 582 -20.00 -4.87 18.01
C LYS A 582 -19.66 -5.03 19.49
N GLY A 583 -20.61 -5.56 20.25
CA GLY A 583 -20.47 -5.81 21.69
C GLY A 583 -20.89 -7.23 22.08
N LEU A 584 -21.51 -7.35 23.25
CA LEU A 584 -21.93 -8.60 23.86
C LEU A 584 -22.64 -9.54 22.86
N ALA A 585 -22.21 -10.81 22.81
CA ALA A 585 -22.72 -11.86 21.91
C ALA A 585 -22.58 -11.52 20.41
N GLY A 586 -21.63 -10.66 20.02
CA GLY A 586 -21.41 -10.25 18.63
C GLY A 586 -22.49 -9.35 18.05
N LYS A 587 -23.40 -8.84 18.88
CA LYS A 587 -24.47 -7.92 18.47
C LYS A 587 -23.96 -6.49 18.35
N CYS A 588 -24.76 -5.65 17.69
CA CYS A 588 -24.39 -4.28 17.33
C CYS A 588 -24.95 -3.23 18.31
N LEU A 589 -24.16 -2.18 18.52
CA LEU A 589 -24.63 -0.93 19.13
C LEU A 589 -25.61 -0.29 18.16
N ASP A 590 -26.83 -0.01 18.64
CA ASP A 590 -27.98 0.34 17.81
C ASP A 590 -28.74 1.54 18.35
N VAL A 591 -29.14 2.43 17.45
CA VAL A 591 -30.03 3.54 17.78
C VAL A 591 -31.48 3.05 17.73
N ARG A 592 -32.13 2.97 18.89
CA ARG A 592 -33.48 2.40 19.03
C ARG A 592 -34.49 2.97 18.03
N GLY A 593 -35.09 2.06 17.27
CA GLY A 593 -36.07 2.41 16.25
C GLY A 593 -35.57 3.23 15.08
N GLY A 594 -34.25 3.39 14.93
CA GLY A 594 -33.63 4.19 13.87
C GLY A 594 -33.98 5.68 13.95
N SER A 595 -34.40 6.18 15.11
CA SER A 595 -34.77 7.58 15.28
C SER A 595 -33.56 8.48 15.45
N SER A 596 -33.47 9.53 14.64
CA SER A 596 -32.45 10.57 14.76
C SER A 596 -32.82 11.70 15.75
N ALA A 597 -33.90 11.56 16.53
CA ALA A 597 -34.26 12.54 17.51
C ALA A 597 -33.31 12.59 18.70
N ASP A 598 -33.03 13.79 19.23
CA ASP A 598 -32.24 13.94 20.45
C ASP A 598 -32.87 13.20 21.62
N GLY A 599 -32.07 12.52 22.42
CA GLY A 599 -32.53 11.70 23.52
C GLY A 599 -32.91 10.27 23.14
N THR A 600 -32.75 9.85 21.88
CA THR A 600 -33.01 8.47 21.48
C THR A 600 -32.09 7.50 22.22
N GLN A 601 -32.67 6.47 22.87
CA GLN A 601 -31.92 5.46 23.60
C GLN A 601 -31.03 4.64 22.72
N ILE A 602 -29.80 4.37 23.17
CA ILE A 602 -28.87 3.41 22.57
C ILE A 602 -29.11 2.03 23.20
N GLN A 603 -29.09 1.01 22.36
CA GLN A 603 -29.40 -0.38 22.76
C GLN A 603 -28.42 -1.37 22.10
N LEU A 604 -28.42 -2.60 22.59
CA LEU A 604 -27.84 -3.76 21.91
C LEU A 604 -28.90 -4.38 21.00
N TYR A 605 -28.56 -4.72 19.76
CA TYR A 605 -29.49 -5.33 18.83
C TYR A 605 -28.77 -6.26 17.85
N THR A 606 -29.47 -7.26 17.31
CA THR A 606 -28.90 -8.12 16.25
C THR A 606 -28.45 -7.27 15.08
N CYS A 607 -27.21 -7.52 14.59
CA CYS A 607 -26.63 -6.77 13.49
C CYS A 607 -27.42 -6.99 12.18
N ASN A 608 -27.91 -5.92 11.58
CA ASN A 608 -28.73 -5.95 10.36
C ASN A 608 -28.17 -5.07 9.23
N GLY A 609 -27.03 -4.39 9.46
CA GLY A 609 -26.36 -3.52 8.48
C GLY A 609 -27.07 -2.20 8.18
N GLY A 610 -28.13 -1.86 8.94
CA GLY A 610 -28.87 -0.61 8.75
C GLY A 610 -28.13 0.64 9.26
N ALA A 611 -28.59 1.82 8.82
CA ALA A 611 -28.03 3.12 9.22
C ALA A 611 -27.99 3.34 10.75
N PRO A 612 -28.96 2.82 11.57
CA PRO A 612 -28.92 2.94 13.02
C PRO A 612 -27.75 2.20 13.70
N GLN A 613 -27.10 1.28 12.98
CA GLN A 613 -25.97 0.48 13.45
C GLN A 613 -24.65 0.88 12.77
N THR A 614 -24.71 1.85 11.86
CA THR A 614 -23.52 2.36 11.16
C THR A 614 -22.96 3.55 11.95
N TRP A 615 -21.88 3.30 12.67
CA TRP A 615 -21.20 4.29 13.49
C TRP A 615 -19.94 4.78 12.80
N THR A 616 -19.74 6.08 12.76
CA THR A 616 -18.48 6.71 12.36
C THR A 616 -17.72 7.12 13.61
N VAL A 617 -16.54 6.57 13.80
CA VAL A 617 -15.62 7.01 14.84
C VAL A 617 -14.78 8.16 14.30
N SER A 618 -14.78 9.31 14.97
CA SER A 618 -14.05 10.52 14.57
C SER A 618 -13.45 11.19 15.80
N GLY A 619 -12.14 11.02 15.98
CA GLY A 619 -11.46 11.44 17.21
C GLY A 619 -12.05 10.75 18.45
N SER A 620 -12.47 11.53 19.44
CA SER A 620 -13.12 11.00 20.65
C SER A 620 -14.64 10.81 20.51
N THR A 621 -15.24 10.98 19.32
CA THR A 621 -16.71 10.90 19.14
C THR A 621 -17.10 9.69 18.31
N LEU A 622 -18.20 9.02 18.70
CA LEU A 622 -18.89 8.03 17.90
C LEU A 622 -20.18 8.66 17.36
N ARG A 623 -20.40 8.59 16.04
CA ARG A 623 -21.53 9.24 15.37
C ARG A 623 -22.36 8.24 14.57
N ALA A 624 -23.67 8.33 14.70
CA ALA A 624 -24.63 7.62 13.87
C ALA A 624 -25.77 8.57 13.50
N LEU A 625 -26.39 8.41 12.33
CA LEU A 625 -27.50 9.24 11.86
C LEU A 625 -27.24 10.76 11.95
N GLY A 626 -25.95 11.18 11.75
CA GLY A 626 -25.52 12.57 11.83
C GLY A 626 -25.38 13.16 13.23
N LYS A 627 -25.54 12.35 14.30
CA LYS A 627 -25.45 12.77 15.70
C LYS A 627 -24.45 11.94 16.51
N CYS A 628 -24.17 12.37 17.76
CA CYS A 628 -23.14 11.79 18.62
C CYS A 628 -23.70 10.83 19.67
N LEU A 629 -22.92 9.81 20.00
CA LEU A 629 -23.12 8.97 21.19
C LEU A 629 -22.88 9.84 22.44
N ASP A 630 -23.86 9.95 23.32
CA ASP A 630 -23.90 10.96 24.36
C ASP A 630 -24.32 10.36 25.72
N VAL A 631 -23.67 10.82 26.78
CA VAL A 631 -24.08 10.51 28.15
C VAL A 631 -25.13 11.56 28.57
N SER A 632 -26.36 11.12 28.76
CA SER A 632 -27.51 11.98 29.06
C SER A 632 -27.24 12.95 30.20
N GLY A 633 -27.39 14.26 29.92
CA GLY A 633 -27.15 15.33 30.86
C GLY A 633 -25.71 15.42 31.40
N GLY A 634 -24.75 14.76 30.79
CA GLY A 634 -23.39 14.67 31.31
C GLY A 634 -23.26 13.96 32.65
N GLY A 635 -24.23 13.08 33.00
CA GLY A 635 -24.26 12.37 34.27
C GLY A 635 -23.06 11.42 34.44
N THR A 636 -22.63 11.25 35.70
CA THR A 636 -21.48 10.39 36.05
C THR A 636 -21.86 9.18 36.89
N ALA A 637 -23.13 8.98 37.20
CA ALA A 637 -23.63 7.88 38.01
C ALA A 637 -23.75 6.57 37.19
N ASN A 638 -23.62 5.41 37.86
CA ASN A 638 -23.97 4.13 37.25
C ASN A 638 -25.44 4.12 36.81
N GLY A 639 -25.75 3.55 35.65
CA GLY A 639 -27.09 3.53 35.10
C GLY A 639 -27.47 4.80 34.33
N THR A 640 -26.56 5.80 34.21
CA THR A 640 -26.84 6.97 33.37
C THR A 640 -27.08 6.53 31.92
N LYS A 641 -28.18 7.02 31.37
CA LYS A 641 -28.64 6.71 30.02
C LYS A 641 -27.61 7.11 28.97
N ILE A 642 -27.32 6.22 28.03
CA ILE A 642 -26.61 6.52 26.80
C ILE A 642 -27.66 6.78 25.71
N GLN A 643 -27.46 7.87 24.99
CA GLN A 643 -28.42 8.36 24.01
C GLN A 643 -27.75 8.87 22.76
N LEU A 644 -28.53 9.07 21.71
CA LEU A 644 -28.16 9.85 20.54
C LEU A 644 -28.46 11.32 20.82
N TRP A 645 -27.52 12.23 20.54
CA TRP A 645 -27.71 13.66 20.75
C TRP A 645 -26.98 14.50 19.69
N THR A 646 -27.47 15.71 19.43
CA THR A 646 -26.78 16.68 18.59
C THR A 646 -25.35 16.86 19.06
N CYS A 647 -24.37 16.78 18.15
CA CYS A 647 -22.95 16.91 18.49
C CYS A 647 -22.62 18.32 18.98
N THR A 648 -22.20 18.44 20.22
CA THR A 648 -21.85 19.70 20.88
C THR A 648 -20.35 19.88 21.11
N GLY A 649 -19.57 18.78 20.96
CA GLY A 649 -18.16 18.73 21.34
C GLY A 649 -17.91 18.67 22.86
N GLY A 650 -18.95 18.55 23.66
CA GLY A 650 -18.88 18.49 25.13
C GLY A 650 -18.31 17.17 25.64
N ALA A 651 -17.85 17.16 26.91
CA ALA A 651 -17.21 16.01 27.55
C ALA A 651 -18.13 14.76 27.64
N ALA A 652 -19.46 14.95 27.66
CA ALA A 652 -20.45 13.88 27.64
C ALA A 652 -20.42 13.04 26.35
N GLN A 653 -19.84 13.56 25.27
CA GLN A 653 -19.76 12.93 23.94
C GLN A 653 -18.36 12.38 23.63
N ASN A 654 -17.43 12.50 24.57
CA ASN A 654 -16.08 12.00 24.42
C ASN A 654 -15.98 10.55 24.92
N TRP A 655 -15.43 9.70 24.08
CA TRP A 655 -15.23 8.28 24.35
C TRP A 655 -13.81 7.89 24.02
N THR A 656 -13.15 7.15 24.88
CA THR A 656 -11.82 6.60 24.69
C THR A 656 -11.92 5.08 24.64
N TYR A 657 -11.44 4.49 23.57
CA TYR A 657 -11.35 3.04 23.46
C TYR A 657 -10.06 2.55 24.10
N GLN A 658 -10.16 1.54 24.95
CA GLN A 658 -9.02 0.87 25.59
C GLN A 658 -8.84 -0.49 24.92
N SER A 659 -7.80 -0.63 24.10
CA SER A 659 -7.52 -1.87 23.39
C SER A 659 -7.16 -3.03 24.30
N SER A 660 -6.55 -2.75 25.46
CA SER A 660 -6.12 -3.76 26.44
C SER A 660 -7.28 -4.55 27.07
N ASP A 661 -8.44 -3.93 27.23
CA ASP A 661 -9.64 -4.56 27.80
C ASP A 661 -10.89 -4.41 26.93
N GLN A 662 -10.74 -3.84 25.71
CA GLN A 662 -11.78 -3.58 24.72
C GLN A 662 -12.90 -2.68 25.23
N SER A 663 -12.69 -1.87 26.26
CA SER A 663 -13.71 -1.00 26.82
C SER A 663 -13.79 0.36 26.12
N LEU A 664 -15.02 0.89 25.94
CA LEU A 664 -15.26 2.29 25.60
C LEU A 664 -15.54 3.06 26.89
N ARG A 665 -14.68 4.02 27.21
CA ARG A 665 -14.77 4.82 28.44
C ARG A 665 -15.11 6.27 28.15
N ASN A 666 -16.01 6.82 28.96
CA ASN A 666 -16.24 8.25 28.97
C ASN A 666 -15.27 8.93 29.96
N PRO A 667 -14.33 9.77 29.49
CA PRO A 667 -13.28 10.36 30.35
C PRO A 667 -13.84 11.24 31.48
N GLN A 668 -14.97 11.95 31.27
CA GLN A 668 -15.61 12.81 32.27
C GLN A 668 -16.05 12.03 33.50
N SER A 669 -16.57 10.83 33.31
CA SER A 669 -17.07 9.98 34.38
C SER A 669 -16.09 8.92 34.87
N GLY A 670 -15.05 8.61 34.06
CA GLY A 670 -14.15 7.48 34.26
C GLY A 670 -14.85 6.11 34.09
N LYS A 671 -16.07 6.06 33.54
CA LYS A 671 -16.89 4.86 33.43
C LYS A 671 -16.98 4.31 32.02
N CYS A 672 -17.43 3.05 31.91
CA CYS A 672 -17.51 2.28 30.69
C CYS A 672 -18.92 2.29 30.07
N LEU A 673 -18.97 2.20 28.75
CA LEU A 673 -20.17 1.86 27.99
C LEU A 673 -20.54 0.41 28.30
N ASP A 674 -21.74 0.17 28.83
CA ASP A 674 -22.15 -1.09 29.43
C ASP A 674 -23.48 -1.57 28.88
N VAL A 675 -23.58 -2.84 28.51
CA VAL A 675 -24.84 -3.50 28.20
C VAL A 675 -25.49 -3.94 29.52
N SER A 676 -26.56 -3.27 29.88
CA SER A 676 -27.18 -3.38 31.20
C SER A 676 -27.54 -4.83 31.58
N GLY A 677 -27.12 -5.21 32.78
CA GLY A 677 -27.40 -6.54 33.33
C GLY A 677 -26.71 -7.69 32.61
N ASN A 678 -25.69 -7.43 31.77
CA ASN A 678 -25.04 -8.45 30.95
C ASN A 678 -26.05 -9.29 30.13
N ASN A 679 -27.14 -8.64 29.68
CA ASN A 679 -28.22 -9.30 28.94
C ASN A 679 -28.04 -9.12 27.44
N SER A 680 -27.90 -10.22 26.70
CA SER A 680 -27.71 -10.21 25.24
C SER A 680 -29.01 -10.17 24.42
N ALA A 681 -30.19 -9.98 25.05
CA ALA A 681 -31.45 -9.86 24.31
C ALA A 681 -31.49 -8.58 23.46
N ASP A 682 -32.15 -8.65 22.30
CA ASP A 682 -32.40 -7.47 21.47
C ASP A 682 -33.22 -6.42 22.23
N GLY A 683 -32.81 -5.16 22.07
CA GLY A 683 -33.45 -4.04 22.79
C GLY A 683 -32.88 -3.79 24.18
N THR A 684 -31.89 -4.58 24.64
CA THR A 684 -31.21 -4.32 25.92
C THR A 684 -30.57 -2.94 25.90
N VAL A 685 -30.87 -2.12 26.89
CA VAL A 685 -30.39 -0.75 26.97
C VAL A 685 -28.86 -0.73 27.26
N VAL A 686 -28.21 0.24 26.69
CA VAL A 686 -26.81 0.56 26.99
C VAL A 686 -26.78 1.75 27.93
N ALA A 687 -26.00 1.67 28.99
CA ALA A 687 -25.88 2.66 30.04
C ALA A 687 -24.40 2.88 30.44
N LEU A 688 -24.15 3.91 31.20
CA LEU A 688 -22.85 4.17 31.82
C LEU A 688 -22.69 3.30 33.07
N TRP A 689 -21.56 2.59 33.23
CA TRP A 689 -21.32 1.77 34.43
C TRP A 689 -19.88 1.76 34.84
N THR A 690 -19.58 1.49 36.10
CA THR A 690 -18.21 1.29 36.59
C THR A 690 -17.52 0.22 35.78
N CYS A 691 -16.32 0.50 35.29
CA CYS A 691 -15.53 -0.45 34.50
C CYS A 691 -15.14 -1.65 35.37
N ASN A 692 -15.51 -2.85 34.96
CA ASN A 692 -15.29 -4.11 35.70
C ASN A 692 -14.65 -5.21 34.83
N GLY A 693 -14.38 -4.92 33.54
CA GLY A 693 -13.77 -5.86 32.58
C GLY A 693 -14.73 -6.97 32.09
N GLY A 694 -16.01 -6.90 32.44
CA GLY A 694 -17.03 -7.86 32.01
C GLY A 694 -17.25 -7.86 30.50
N ASN A 695 -17.75 -8.98 29.95
CA ASN A 695 -18.01 -9.10 28.51
C ASN A 695 -19.06 -8.10 27.99
N ASN A 696 -19.93 -7.62 28.84
CA ASN A 696 -20.92 -6.59 28.53
C ASN A 696 -20.34 -5.16 28.40
N GLN A 697 -19.04 -4.99 28.66
CA GLN A 697 -18.32 -3.74 28.49
C GLN A 697 -17.25 -3.82 27.37
N LYS A 698 -17.18 -4.98 26.67
CA LYS A 698 -16.24 -5.18 25.58
C LYS A 698 -16.89 -4.82 24.25
N TRP A 699 -16.21 -3.98 23.50
CA TRP A 699 -16.65 -3.47 22.20
C TRP A 699 -15.57 -3.65 21.15
N THR A 700 -15.99 -3.93 19.94
CA THR A 700 -15.12 -3.90 18.74
C THR A 700 -15.58 -2.75 17.88
N LEU A 701 -14.69 -1.80 17.63
CA LEU A 701 -14.94 -0.66 16.75
C LEU A 701 -14.81 -1.04 15.27
N PRO A 702 -15.47 -0.29 14.35
CA PRO A 702 -15.39 -0.55 12.92
C PRO A 702 -14.04 -0.28 12.32
#